data_79aa455dad460c5b844508786e3f44e8
#
_entry.id   79aa455dad460c5b844508786e3f44e8
#
_cell.length_a   1.000
_cell.length_b   1.000
_cell.length_c   1.000
_cell.angle_alpha   90.00
_cell.angle_beta   90.00
_cell.angle_gamma   90.00
#
_symmetry.space_group_name_H-M   'P 1'
#
loop_
_entity.id
_entity.type
_entity.pdbx_description
1 polymer ?
#
loop_
_entity_poly.entity_id
_entity_poly.type
_entity_poly.pdbx_seq_one_letter_code
_entity_poly.pdbx_strand_id
1 'polypeptide(L)'
;MFGHDEKISSIRLTAAQYIILAIFLILAYGLWRLQVMQSDFYAGLAEKNRIRNVPILAPRGRILDREGRIIVDNYPSFTALLLRDSSRDLSADAGLIAQGLHMNANEIRERVRKLAWLPQYQPIFLKDDITPDELAFIEAHRNELPELDTIMSHRRLYPRKGFMAHLVGYVGEVSEDMLNQPQWEFYNPGDVVGKSGVELQYNQMLMGKNGARRSIVNSRGKEMQSLSETPAVPGQQLKLTLDIDLQIAAEEALEGKNGAIVAMDPRTGEVLAMVSRPSFDPNEFAVRVSRGEWNKLVTDENHPLLNKAIQAQLAPGSVFKIIMATAGLQEGIAQNLRVICNGGATFYGRYFKCWITAQHSVHGAVEISRGIYQSCDVFFYTLAEKLGIERIAKYATAFGLGQKTRIDLPQEVSGVMPSEQWKIKNFKQKWYAGETISVGIGQGAVVVTPIQLARAIGGITSGGVMHRPHVAFPGELPPNVVPATSEYPDEVKVPIDPKNWEIITDAMANVPTPLGTAGSAHLQGVDFAGKTGSAQIISNTGKAKLANGKSKYKDNAWFVGVTPRRNPEIVVAVLFEGGEHGQFAARIAAQVVKAFVEKKRQVETKMASTAAQQDPLYASDRTTPPGRNGSVEVGAVWSAPDEHEEGKESLLAGRFVIDVPKN
;
A
#
# COMPACT_ATOMS: atom_id res chain seq x y z
N MET A 1 47.46 73.75 54.77
CA MET A 1 47.37 72.32 55.19
C MET A 1 47.91 71.47 54.05
N PHE A 2 49.09 70.99 54.16
CA PHE A 2 49.85 70.33 53.11
C PHE A 2 49.65 68.84 53.28
N GLY A 3 49.23 68.17 52.24
CA GLY A 3 49.08 66.72 52.22
C GLY A 3 50.47 66.03 52.33
N HIS A 4 50.56 65.01 53.16
CA HIS A 4 51.70 64.11 53.28
C HIS A 4 51.82 63.37 51.98
N ASP A 5 52.95 63.64 51.25
CA ASP A 5 53.45 62.76 50.22
C ASP A 5 54.00 61.47 50.89
N GLU A 6 53.13 60.46 50.99
CA GLU A 6 53.65 59.13 51.34
C GLU A 6 54.56 58.62 50.19
N LYS A 7 55.81 58.79 50.33
CA LYS A 7 56.85 58.20 49.45
C LYS A 7 56.67 56.68 49.52
N ILE A 8 56.12 56.09 48.49
CA ILE A 8 56.02 54.64 48.32
C ILE A 8 57.45 54.08 48.45
N SER A 9 57.68 53.20 49.41
CA SER A 9 58.97 52.55 49.63
C SER A 9 59.48 51.90 48.34
N SER A 10 60.70 52.15 47.93
CA SER A 10 61.31 51.60 46.73
C SER A 10 61.24 50.09 46.67
N ILE A 11 61.27 49.40 47.81
CA ILE A 11 61.08 47.95 47.92
C ILE A 11 59.68 47.54 47.47
N ARG A 12 58.60 48.26 47.80
CA ARG A 12 57.25 47.98 47.38
C ARG A 12 57.09 48.21 45.90
N LEU A 13 57.72 49.21 45.31
CA LEU A 13 57.75 49.49 43.90
C LEU A 13 58.46 48.39 43.11
N THR A 14 59.60 47.97 43.58
CA THR A 14 60.38 46.88 43.00
C THR A 14 59.66 45.53 43.10
N ALA A 15 59.00 45.25 44.24
CA ALA A 15 58.18 44.05 44.40
C ALA A 15 56.98 44.04 43.42
N ALA A 16 56.29 45.20 43.26
CA ALA A 16 55.21 45.33 42.28
C ALA A 16 55.73 45.13 40.84
N GLN A 17 56.92 45.65 40.49
CA GLN A 17 57.48 45.43 39.15
C GLN A 17 57.79 43.96 38.88
N TYR A 18 58.35 43.21 39.85
CA TYR A 18 58.57 41.76 39.67
C TYR A 18 57.27 40.96 39.58
N ILE A 19 56.23 41.34 40.35
CA ILE A 19 54.93 40.69 40.24
C ILE A 19 54.29 40.94 38.84
N ILE A 20 54.35 42.18 38.35
CA ILE A 20 53.86 42.54 37.01
C ILE A 20 54.67 41.77 35.94
N LEU A 21 56.01 41.73 36.08
CA LEU A 21 56.87 40.97 35.17
C LEU A 21 56.52 39.47 35.16
N ALA A 22 56.33 38.87 36.33
CA ALA A 22 55.93 37.48 36.48
C ALA A 22 54.56 37.19 35.79
N ILE A 23 53.57 38.10 35.98
CA ILE A 23 52.26 38.01 35.30
C ILE A 23 52.42 38.08 33.78
N PHE A 24 53.26 39.03 33.28
CA PHE A 24 53.54 39.14 31.85
C PHE A 24 54.22 37.90 31.28
N LEU A 25 55.15 37.31 32.01
CA LEU A 25 55.81 36.06 31.57
C LEU A 25 54.86 34.88 31.53
N ILE A 26 53.95 34.76 32.50
CA ILE A 26 52.87 33.75 32.50
C ILE A 26 51.91 33.95 31.30
N LEU A 27 51.51 35.19 31.05
CA LEU A 27 50.66 35.51 29.90
C LEU A 27 51.39 35.27 28.58
N ALA A 28 52.67 35.67 28.45
CA ALA A 28 53.48 35.43 27.27
C ALA A 28 53.67 33.92 27.01
N TYR A 29 53.93 33.13 28.05
CA TYR A 29 54.00 31.68 27.97
C TYR A 29 52.64 31.07 27.53
N GLY A 30 51.53 31.54 28.12
CA GLY A 30 50.17 31.13 27.74
C GLY A 30 49.88 31.43 26.27
N LEU A 31 50.23 32.64 25.81
CA LEU A 31 50.08 33.05 24.41
C LEU A 31 50.96 32.21 23.46
N TRP A 32 52.23 32.00 23.83
CA TRP A 32 53.16 31.17 23.06
C TRP A 32 52.64 29.72 22.94
N ARG A 33 52.14 29.14 24.06
CA ARG A 33 51.55 27.81 24.06
C ARG A 33 50.34 27.70 23.12
N LEU A 34 49.44 28.68 23.15
CA LEU A 34 48.25 28.70 22.32
C LEU A 34 48.56 28.96 20.83
N GLN A 35 49.46 29.94 20.56
CA GLN A 35 49.73 30.38 19.18
C GLN A 35 50.80 29.58 18.44
N VAL A 36 51.73 28.94 19.18
CA VAL A 36 52.82 28.19 18.57
C VAL A 36 52.63 26.68 18.79
N MET A 37 52.50 26.25 20.06
CA MET A 37 52.45 24.82 20.38
C MET A 37 51.10 24.15 19.99
N GLN A 38 50.01 24.91 20.04
CA GLN A 38 48.67 24.40 19.74
C GLN A 38 48.02 25.07 18.50
N SER A 39 48.84 25.76 17.70
CA SER A 39 48.41 26.47 16.50
C SER A 39 47.58 25.59 15.57
N ASP A 40 48.10 24.41 15.21
CA ASP A 40 47.44 23.48 14.27
C ASP A 40 46.13 22.93 14.83
N PHE A 41 46.07 22.71 16.14
CA PHE A 41 44.85 22.27 16.81
C PHE A 41 43.77 23.33 16.75
N TYR A 42 44.10 24.60 17.10
CA TYR A 42 43.12 25.68 17.05
C TYR A 42 42.77 26.11 15.63
N ALA A 43 43.72 26.06 14.69
CA ALA A 43 43.46 26.27 13.28
C ALA A 43 42.48 25.21 12.73
N GLY A 44 42.70 23.93 13.09
CA GLY A 44 41.77 22.85 12.73
C GLY A 44 40.39 23.00 13.34
N LEU A 45 40.26 23.48 14.58
CA LEU A 45 38.97 23.81 15.20
C LEU A 45 38.31 25.00 14.50
N ALA A 46 39.06 26.05 14.18
CA ALA A 46 38.54 27.22 13.46
C ALA A 46 38.05 26.85 12.05
N GLU A 47 38.79 25.98 11.37
CA GLU A 47 38.37 25.47 10.06
C GLU A 47 37.09 24.61 10.16
N LYS A 48 37.02 23.72 11.15
CA LYS A 48 35.80 22.92 11.43
C LYS A 48 34.59 23.79 11.77
N ASN A 49 34.77 24.85 12.53
CA ASN A 49 33.69 25.80 12.85
C ASN A 49 33.29 26.71 11.67
N ARG A 50 34.15 26.85 10.67
CA ARG A 50 33.96 27.68 9.50
C ARG A 50 33.32 26.93 8.33
N ILE A 51 33.46 25.60 8.32
CA ILE A 51 32.93 24.74 7.26
C ILE A 51 31.61 24.11 7.73
N ARG A 52 30.55 24.38 6.99
CA ARG A 52 29.23 23.75 7.20
C ARG A 52 28.96 22.73 6.11
N ASN A 53 28.45 21.57 6.49
CA ASN A 53 27.90 20.58 5.58
C ASN A 53 26.38 20.78 5.50
N VAL A 54 25.89 21.26 4.36
CA VAL A 54 24.47 21.41 4.08
C VAL A 54 24.03 20.17 3.30
N PRO A 55 23.10 19.36 3.81
CA PRO A 55 22.62 18.19 3.09
C PRO A 55 21.84 18.63 1.84
N ILE A 56 22.04 17.93 0.72
CA ILE A 56 21.23 18.03 -0.48
C ILE A 56 20.33 16.79 -0.49
N LEU A 57 19.04 16.97 -0.20
CA LEU A 57 18.14 15.84 -0.06
C LEU A 57 17.82 15.24 -1.43
N ALA A 58 17.98 13.93 -1.54
CA ALA A 58 17.65 13.20 -2.76
C ALA A 58 16.13 13.06 -2.95
N PRO A 59 15.60 13.27 -4.16
CA PRO A 59 14.22 12.91 -4.44
C PRO A 59 14.04 11.40 -4.39
N ARG A 60 12.92 10.96 -3.79
CA ARG A 60 12.56 9.56 -3.71
C ARG A 60 12.13 9.03 -5.09
N GLY A 61 12.42 7.76 -5.40
CA GLY A 61 12.06 7.14 -6.68
C GLY A 61 10.54 7.17 -6.94
N ARG A 62 10.15 7.36 -8.19
CA ARG A 62 8.75 7.32 -8.60
C ARG A 62 8.22 5.90 -8.54
N ILE A 63 6.91 5.76 -8.28
CA ILE A 63 6.21 4.49 -8.40
C ILE A 63 5.28 4.58 -9.61
N LEU A 64 5.39 3.61 -10.50
CA LEU A 64 4.69 3.55 -11.78
C LEU A 64 3.77 2.33 -11.83
N ASP A 65 2.72 2.41 -12.65
CA ASP A 65 1.91 1.23 -12.99
C ASP A 65 2.59 0.37 -14.06
N ARG A 66 1.93 -0.71 -14.48
CA ARG A 66 2.44 -1.65 -15.51
C ARG A 66 2.63 -1.00 -16.89
N GLU A 67 1.95 0.11 -17.17
CA GLU A 67 2.07 0.86 -18.43
C GLU A 67 3.04 2.05 -18.32
N GLY A 68 3.68 2.25 -17.17
CA GLY A 68 4.62 3.35 -16.92
C GLY A 68 3.95 4.67 -16.51
N ARG A 69 2.65 4.66 -16.18
CA ARG A 69 1.93 5.83 -15.68
C ARG A 69 2.25 6.07 -14.20
N ILE A 70 2.42 7.33 -13.82
CA ILE A 70 2.83 7.71 -12.47
C ILE A 70 1.69 7.46 -11.47
N ILE A 71 1.98 6.65 -10.45
CA ILE A 71 1.13 6.41 -9.29
C ILE A 71 1.53 7.33 -8.14
N VAL A 72 2.85 7.43 -7.87
CA VAL A 72 3.40 8.27 -6.81
C VAL A 72 4.59 9.06 -7.35
N ASP A 73 4.59 10.35 -7.08
CA ASP A 73 5.63 11.31 -7.49
C ASP A 73 6.21 12.06 -6.28
N ASN A 74 6.99 13.08 -6.55
CA ASN A 74 7.48 14.03 -5.58
C ASN A 74 7.22 15.45 -6.10
N TYR A 75 7.07 16.41 -5.19
CA TYR A 75 7.11 17.82 -5.56
C TYR A 75 8.14 18.57 -4.72
N PRO A 76 8.75 19.62 -5.27
CA PRO A 76 9.70 20.44 -4.53
C PRO A 76 8.99 21.19 -3.41
N SER A 77 9.61 21.21 -2.24
CA SER A 77 9.14 21.87 -1.03
C SER A 77 10.33 22.42 -0.26
N PHE A 78 10.07 23.18 0.79
CA PHE A 78 11.11 23.66 1.70
C PHE A 78 10.86 23.12 3.12
N THR A 79 11.94 22.80 3.81
CA THR A 79 11.93 22.33 5.18
C THR A 79 12.68 23.32 6.06
N ALA A 80 12.09 23.74 7.17
CA ALA A 80 12.71 24.60 8.17
C ALA A 80 13.63 23.78 9.08
N LEU A 81 14.86 24.25 9.25
CA LEU A 81 15.91 23.65 10.07
C LEU A 81 16.27 24.54 11.24
N LEU A 82 16.59 23.92 12.37
CA LEU A 82 17.22 24.59 13.52
C LEU A 82 18.70 24.21 13.59
N LEU A 83 19.56 25.19 13.52
CA LEU A 83 21.01 25.10 13.59
C LEU A 83 21.45 25.38 15.04
N ARG A 84 21.77 24.35 15.81
CA ARG A 84 22.08 24.47 17.24
C ARG A 84 23.41 25.13 17.56
N ASP A 85 24.34 25.10 16.62
CA ASP A 85 25.65 25.76 16.74
C ASP A 85 25.56 27.29 16.65
N SER A 86 24.48 27.83 16.12
CA SER A 86 24.22 29.25 15.93
C SER A 86 23.29 29.84 16.98
N SER A 87 22.66 29.01 17.81
CA SER A 87 21.67 29.44 18.81
C SER A 87 22.34 30.12 20.01
N ARG A 88 21.87 31.32 20.36
CA ARG A 88 22.29 32.07 21.55
C ARG A 88 21.43 31.78 22.78
N ASP A 89 20.10 31.81 22.61
CA ASP A 89 19.12 31.46 23.64
C ASP A 89 17.85 30.88 22.99
N LEU A 90 17.87 29.59 22.79
CA LEU A 90 16.76 28.87 22.18
C LEU A 90 15.44 29.00 22.96
N SER A 91 15.51 29.23 24.28
CA SER A 91 14.30 29.41 25.11
C SER A 91 13.56 30.69 24.78
N ALA A 92 14.30 31.79 24.51
CA ALA A 92 13.74 33.07 24.11
C ALA A 92 13.23 33.02 22.66
N ASP A 93 13.99 32.45 21.75
CA ASP A 93 13.73 32.44 20.31
C ASP A 93 12.61 31.48 19.91
N ALA A 94 12.39 30.40 20.68
CA ALA A 94 11.33 29.42 20.41
C ALA A 94 9.92 30.01 20.29
N GLY A 95 9.66 31.12 20.98
CA GLY A 95 8.37 31.83 20.88
C GLY A 95 8.17 32.51 19.53
N LEU A 96 9.19 33.20 19.03
CA LEU A 96 9.18 33.91 17.74
C LEU A 96 9.18 32.91 16.59
N ILE A 97 9.99 31.86 16.66
CA ILE A 97 10.02 30.76 15.69
C ILE A 97 8.64 30.09 15.60
N ALA A 98 8.02 29.81 16.75
CA ALA A 98 6.69 29.19 16.80
C ALA A 98 5.62 30.05 16.13
N GLN A 99 5.66 31.36 16.35
CA GLN A 99 4.74 32.31 15.72
C GLN A 99 4.93 32.34 14.21
N GLY A 100 6.16 32.43 13.71
CA GLY A 100 6.46 32.53 12.30
C GLY A 100 6.22 31.23 11.51
N LEU A 101 6.40 30.07 12.15
CA LEU A 101 6.16 28.76 11.54
C LEU A 101 4.76 28.19 11.85
N HIS A 102 3.88 28.93 12.50
CA HIS A 102 2.56 28.46 12.95
C HIS A 102 2.63 27.13 13.74
N MET A 103 3.61 27.03 14.64
CA MET A 103 3.87 25.85 15.49
C MET A 103 3.63 26.15 16.96
N ASN A 104 3.56 25.09 17.78
CA ASN A 104 3.54 25.26 19.23
C ASN A 104 4.97 25.38 19.77
N ALA A 105 5.28 26.44 20.52
CA ALA A 105 6.59 26.67 21.10
C ALA A 105 7.05 25.52 22.03
N ASN A 106 6.12 24.84 22.72
CA ASN A 106 6.45 23.70 23.56
C ASN A 106 6.86 22.48 22.73
N GLU A 107 6.29 22.29 21.55
CA GLU A 107 6.69 21.21 20.62
C GLU A 107 8.12 21.42 20.13
N ILE A 108 8.49 22.67 19.80
CA ILE A 108 9.86 23.02 19.41
C ILE A 108 10.82 22.70 20.55
N ARG A 109 10.54 23.16 21.77
CA ARG A 109 11.37 22.89 22.94
C ARG A 109 11.50 21.39 23.26
N GLU A 110 10.40 20.66 23.18
CA GLU A 110 10.39 19.20 23.40
C GLU A 110 11.21 18.47 22.35
N ARG A 111 11.12 18.88 21.08
CA ARG A 111 11.88 18.29 19.98
C ARG A 111 13.38 18.50 20.17
N VAL A 112 13.78 19.71 20.48
CA VAL A 112 15.19 20.03 20.75
C VAL A 112 15.70 19.24 21.95
N ARG A 113 14.91 19.10 23.01
CA ARG A 113 15.27 18.31 24.19
C ARG A 113 15.45 16.82 23.86
N LYS A 114 14.54 16.25 23.08
CA LYS A 114 14.62 14.85 22.66
C LYS A 114 15.84 14.56 21.80
N LEU A 115 16.24 15.53 20.97
CA LEU A 115 17.37 15.39 20.05
C LEU A 115 18.67 16.01 20.60
N ALA A 116 18.73 16.33 21.90
CA ALA A 116 19.91 16.93 22.53
C ALA A 116 21.16 16.04 22.50
N TRP A 117 20.99 14.74 22.36
CA TRP A 117 22.06 13.75 22.24
C TRP A 117 22.79 13.79 20.89
N LEU A 118 22.17 14.36 19.84
CA LEU A 118 22.80 14.54 18.54
C LEU A 118 23.96 15.55 18.63
N PRO A 119 25.01 15.43 17.81
CA PRO A 119 26.07 16.43 17.70
C PRO A 119 25.51 17.82 17.40
N GLN A 120 26.09 18.88 17.99
CA GLN A 120 25.56 20.25 17.82
C GLN A 120 25.59 20.75 16.38
N TYR A 121 26.54 20.28 15.56
CA TYR A 121 26.63 20.62 14.14
C TYR A 121 25.53 20.01 13.27
N GLN A 122 24.79 19.03 13.81
CA GLN A 122 23.69 18.39 13.09
C GLN A 122 22.41 19.21 13.25
N PRO A 123 21.81 19.69 12.14
CA PRO A 123 20.58 20.46 12.21
C PRO A 123 19.41 19.61 12.69
N ILE A 124 18.44 20.24 13.33
CA ILE A 124 17.17 19.63 13.72
C ILE A 124 16.10 20.08 12.72
N PHE A 125 15.43 19.14 12.09
CA PHE A 125 14.28 19.42 11.23
C PHE A 125 13.10 19.89 12.10
N LEU A 126 12.63 21.13 11.90
CA LEU A 126 11.51 21.70 12.66
C LEU A 126 10.18 21.45 11.99
N LYS A 127 10.04 21.86 10.74
CA LYS A 127 8.80 21.78 9.98
C LYS A 127 9.09 21.47 8.52
N ASP A 128 8.42 20.45 8.00
CA ASP A 128 8.43 20.11 6.58
C ASP A 128 7.30 20.86 5.87
N ASP A 129 7.46 21.08 4.55
CA ASP A 129 6.46 21.71 3.69
C ASP A 129 6.02 23.09 4.21
N ILE A 130 7.01 23.96 4.41
CA ILE A 130 6.72 25.33 4.83
C ILE A 130 6.03 26.11 3.70
N THR A 131 5.06 26.93 4.11
CA THR A 131 4.33 27.79 3.18
C THR A 131 5.22 28.94 2.65
N PRO A 132 4.84 29.62 1.54
CA PRO A 132 5.55 30.80 1.05
C PRO A 132 5.66 31.92 2.12
N ASP A 133 4.64 32.10 2.96
CA ASP A 133 4.64 33.10 4.03
C ASP A 133 5.64 32.72 5.14
N GLU A 134 5.72 31.45 5.50
CA GLU A 134 6.70 30.95 6.47
C GLU A 134 8.12 31.03 5.94
N LEU A 135 8.32 30.77 4.63
CA LEU A 135 9.61 30.96 3.98
C LEU A 135 10.00 32.45 3.99
N ALA A 136 9.07 33.35 3.65
CA ALA A 136 9.29 34.78 3.71
C ALA A 136 9.61 35.26 5.14
N PHE A 137 8.95 34.71 6.16
CA PHE A 137 9.26 34.98 7.57
C PHE A 137 10.70 34.58 7.90
N ILE A 138 11.14 33.38 7.54
CA ILE A 138 12.51 32.91 7.82
C ILE A 138 13.53 33.83 7.14
N GLU A 139 13.32 34.17 5.86
CA GLU A 139 14.22 35.05 5.14
C GLU A 139 14.27 36.47 5.70
N ALA A 140 13.12 37.03 6.13
CA ALA A 140 13.04 38.35 6.74
C ALA A 140 13.75 38.43 8.10
N HIS A 141 13.66 37.36 8.92
CA HIS A 141 14.22 37.33 10.27
C HIS A 141 15.61 36.66 10.33
N ARG A 142 16.25 36.39 9.19
CA ARG A 142 17.54 35.69 9.11
C ARG A 142 18.67 36.33 9.93
N ASN A 143 18.61 37.64 10.20
CA ASN A 143 19.57 38.36 11.03
C ASN A 143 19.25 38.25 12.53
N GLU A 144 17.98 38.10 12.90
CA GLU A 144 17.48 38.02 14.26
C GLU A 144 17.52 36.55 14.76
N LEU A 145 17.19 35.60 13.87
CA LEU A 145 17.13 34.16 14.11
C LEU A 145 18.16 33.43 13.22
N PRO A 146 19.47 33.61 13.46
CA PRO A 146 20.52 32.98 12.65
C PRO A 146 20.54 31.43 12.75
N GLU A 147 19.89 30.89 13.78
CA GLU A 147 19.70 29.45 13.99
C GLU A 147 18.59 28.86 13.12
N LEU A 148 17.70 29.67 12.53
CA LEU A 148 16.62 29.21 11.67
C LEU A 148 17.06 29.30 10.19
N ASP A 149 17.09 28.15 9.52
CA ASP A 149 17.48 28.06 8.11
C ASP A 149 16.50 27.17 7.33
N THR A 150 16.62 27.15 6.00
CA THR A 150 15.78 26.35 5.13
C THR A 150 16.61 25.52 4.15
N ILE A 151 16.13 24.32 3.85
CA ILE A 151 16.66 23.53 2.75
C ILE A 151 15.54 23.16 1.79
N MET A 152 15.88 23.02 0.52
CA MET A 152 14.97 22.45 -0.46
C MET A 152 14.85 20.95 -0.19
N SER A 153 13.62 20.49 -0.09
CA SER A 153 13.26 19.09 0.12
C SER A 153 12.33 18.61 -1.00
N HIS A 154 12.16 17.31 -1.09
CA HIS A 154 11.23 16.70 -2.05
C HIS A 154 10.15 15.96 -1.27
N ARG A 155 8.96 16.53 -1.22
CA ARG A 155 7.83 15.93 -0.54
C ARG A 155 7.20 14.85 -1.41
N ARG A 156 6.84 13.73 -0.78
CA ARG A 156 6.14 12.64 -1.44
C ARG A 156 4.72 13.07 -1.80
N LEU A 157 4.31 12.79 -3.04
CA LEU A 157 2.99 13.14 -3.56
C LEU A 157 2.23 11.88 -3.98
N TYR A 158 1.05 11.71 -3.41
CA TYR A 158 0.07 10.68 -3.79
C TYR A 158 -1.11 11.36 -4.48
N PRO A 159 -1.08 11.49 -5.84
CA PRO A 159 -2.03 12.35 -6.58
C PRO A 159 -3.48 11.92 -6.42
N ARG A 160 -3.70 10.63 -6.16
CA ARG A 160 -5.04 10.04 -6.03
C ARG A 160 -5.50 9.87 -4.60
N LYS A 161 -4.84 10.52 -3.63
CA LYS A 161 -5.19 10.47 -2.20
C LYS A 161 -5.36 9.03 -1.69
N GLY A 162 -6.55 8.69 -1.15
CA GLY A 162 -6.83 7.36 -0.59
C GLY A 162 -6.89 6.20 -1.58
N PHE A 163 -6.77 6.44 -2.89
CA PHE A 163 -6.65 5.39 -3.90
C PHE A 163 -5.35 4.60 -3.69
N MET A 164 -5.44 3.29 -3.64
CA MET A 164 -4.29 2.39 -3.48
C MET A 164 -3.48 2.60 -2.19
N ALA A 165 -3.98 3.37 -1.22
CA ALA A 165 -3.22 3.77 -0.04
C ALA A 165 -2.62 2.58 0.72
N HIS A 166 -3.36 1.49 0.87
CA HIS A 166 -2.88 0.29 1.56
C HIS A 166 -1.82 -0.49 0.76
N LEU A 167 -1.93 -0.47 -0.58
CA LEU A 167 -0.96 -1.12 -1.45
C LEU A 167 0.34 -0.32 -1.51
N VAL A 168 0.23 0.96 -1.86
CA VAL A 168 1.39 1.85 -1.98
C VAL A 168 2.01 2.11 -0.61
N GLY A 169 1.19 2.29 0.41
CA GLY A 169 1.62 2.69 1.73
C GLY A 169 1.84 4.20 1.85
N TYR A 170 2.61 4.61 2.84
CA TYR A 170 2.95 6.00 3.09
C TYR A 170 4.38 6.12 3.61
N VAL A 171 4.91 7.32 3.54
CA VAL A 171 6.21 7.69 4.11
C VAL A 171 6.03 8.50 5.39
N GLY A 172 7.04 8.49 6.24
CA GLY A 172 7.08 9.29 7.45
C GLY A 172 8.46 9.32 8.06
N GLU A 173 8.69 10.19 9.04
CA GLU A 173 9.95 10.29 9.75
C GLU A 173 10.32 8.96 10.43
N VAL A 174 11.59 8.56 10.37
CA VAL A 174 12.09 7.37 11.06
C VAL A 174 11.83 7.49 12.56
N SER A 175 11.28 6.45 13.19
CA SER A 175 10.99 6.46 14.65
C SER A 175 12.19 5.98 15.45
N GLU A 176 12.24 6.38 16.74
CA GLU A 176 13.29 5.92 17.67
C GLU A 176 13.38 4.38 17.74
N ASP A 177 12.22 3.70 17.74
CA ASP A 177 12.15 2.23 17.75
C ASP A 177 12.75 1.61 16.48
N MET A 178 12.62 2.28 15.33
CA MET A 178 13.24 1.84 14.08
C MET A 178 14.75 2.02 14.13
N LEU A 179 15.25 3.17 14.60
CA LEU A 179 16.69 3.46 14.71
C LEU A 179 17.43 2.46 15.61
N ASN A 180 16.75 1.82 16.54
CA ASN A 180 17.31 0.78 17.40
C ASN A 180 17.41 -0.60 16.72
N GLN A 181 16.95 -0.75 15.47
CA GLN A 181 17.01 -2.01 14.74
C GLN A 181 18.16 -2.00 13.72
N PRO A 182 18.90 -3.11 13.53
CA PRO A 182 20.09 -3.17 12.68
C PRO A 182 19.85 -2.71 11.22
N GLN A 183 18.66 -2.97 10.69
CA GLN A 183 18.29 -2.61 9.31
C GLN A 183 18.17 -1.10 9.08
N TRP A 184 18.10 -0.29 10.16
CA TRP A 184 17.96 1.16 10.13
C TRP A 184 19.18 1.91 10.67
N GLU A 185 20.30 1.21 10.91
CA GLU A 185 21.54 1.76 11.49
C GLU A 185 22.10 2.96 10.69
N PHE A 186 21.89 2.98 9.38
CA PHE A 186 22.39 4.05 8.50
C PHE A 186 21.46 5.27 8.39
N TYR A 187 20.34 5.27 9.10
CA TYR A 187 19.39 6.37 9.07
C TYR A 187 19.57 7.31 10.25
N ASN A 188 19.28 8.59 10.01
CA ASN A 188 19.35 9.63 11.03
C ASN A 188 17.95 10.09 11.43
N PRO A 189 17.76 10.61 12.65
CA PRO A 189 16.53 11.31 13.03
C PRO A 189 16.22 12.43 12.03
N GLY A 190 14.97 12.44 11.54
CA GLY A 190 14.53 13.35 10.49
C GLY A 190 14.52 12.74 9.08
N ASP A 191 15.17 11.60 8.86
CA ASP A 191 15.08 10.91 7.58
C ASP A 191 13.66 10.38 7.34
N VAL A 192 13.17 10.53 6.11
CA VAL A 192 11.85 10.07 5.69
C VAL A 192 11.96 8.70 5.05
N VAL A 193 11.24 7.73 5.63
CA VAL A 193 11.27 6.33 5.22
C VAL A 193 9.87 5.80 4.94
N GLY A 194 9.76 4.72 4.17
CA GLY A 194 8.50 4.00 4.00
C GLY A 194 8.02 3.37 5.30
N LYS A 195 6.74 3.51 5.62
CA LYS A 195 6.11 2.99 6.85
C LYS A 195 5.19 1.80 6.64
N SER A 196 4.65 1.66 5.44
CA SER A 196 3.76 0.55 5.07
C SER A 196 3.79 0.29 3.57
N GLY A 197 3.17 -0.80 3.13
CA GLY A 197 2.99 -1.12 1.72
C GLY A 197 4.29 -1.22 0.91
N VAL A 198 4.20 -0.87 -0.35
CA VAL A 198 5.32 -0.82 -1.31
C VAL A 198 6.41 0.15 -0.86
N GLU A 199 6.02 1.29 -0.27
CA GLU A 199 6.97 2.28 0.26
C GLU A 199 7.91 1.70 1.32
N LEU A 200 7.41 0.84 2.20
CA LEU A 200 8.22 0.14 3.20
C LEU A 200 9.02 -1.01 2.58
N GLN A 201 8.37 -1.85 1.79
CA GLN A 201 8.98 -3.05 1.21
C GLN A 201 10.19 -2.72 0.34
N TYR A 202 10.07 -1.67 -0.49
CA TYR A 202 11.10 -1.25 -1.42
C TYR A 202 11.81 0.05 -0.98
N ASN A 203 11.80 0.34 0.33
CA ASN A 203 12.34 1.58 0.87
C ASN A 203 13.79 1.87 0.44
N GLN A 204 14.67 0.86 0.49
CA GLN A 204 16.09 1.02 0.13
C GLN A 204 16.30 1.39 -1.35
N MET A 205 15.45 0.87 -2.24
CA MET A 205 15.49 1.17 -3.67
C MET A 205 14.92 2.57 -3.95
N LEU A 206 13.78 2.87 -3.31
CA LEU A 206 13.08 4.13 -3.50
C LEU A 206 13.80 5.32 -2.86
N MET A 207 14.50 5.10 -1.75
CA MET A 207 15.26 6.14 -1.07
C MET A 207 16.56 6.42 -1.83
N GLY A 208 16.75 7.63 -2.33
CA GLY A 208 17.99 8.05 -2.97
C GLY A 208 19.14 8.18 -1.97
N LYS A 209 20.28 8.60 -2.46
CA LYS A 209 21.43 8.95 -1.62
C LYS A 209 21.56 10.48 -1.55
N ASN A 210 21.47 11.02 -0.34
CA ASN A 210 21.62 12.44 -0.12
C ASN A 210 23.03 12.89 -0.54
N GLY A 211 23.10 14.05 -1.18
CA GLY A 211 24.34 14.77 -1.44
C GLY A 211 24.72 15.66 -0.26
N ALA A 212 25.81 16.38 -0.41
CA ALA A 212 26.26 17.35 0.58
C ALA A 212 26.97 18.51 -0.10
N ARG A 213 26.64 19.74 0.28
CA ARG A 213 27.37 20.94 -0.08
C ARG A 213 28.17 21.40 1.12
N ARG A 214 29.49 21.49 0.94
CA ARG A 214 30.41 22.03 1.93
C ARG A 214 30.61 23.51 1.66
N SER A 215 30.22 24.35 2.60
CA SER A 215 30.28 25.79 2.45
C SER A 215 31.05 26.43 3.60
N ILE A 216 31.80 27.50 3.29
CA ILE A 216 32.37 28.37 4.29
C ILE A 216 31.30 29.32 4.78
N VAL A 217 31.08 29.37 6.07
CA VAL A 217 30.16 30.29 6.73
C VAL A 217 30.91 31.35 7.52
N ASN A 218 30.33 32.55 7.60
CA ASN A 218 30.83 33.61 8.49
C ASN A 218 30.39 33.39 9.95
N SER A 219 30.80 34.29 10.86
CA SER A 219 30.43 34.23 12.27
C SER A 219 28.93 34.30 12.57
N ARG A 220 28.12 34.60 11.57
CA ARG A 220 26.66 34.65 11.63
C ARG A 220 25.99 33.47 10.91
N GLY A 221 26.78 32.42 10.55
CA GLY A 221 26.27 31.25 9.84
C GLY A 221 25.91 31.45 8.37
N LYS A 222 26.13 32.67 7.81
CA LYS A 222 25.82 32.95 6.40
C LYS A 222 26.88 32.32 5.50
N GLU A 223 26.43 31.60 4.47
CA GLU A 223 27.31 31.04 3.44
C GLU A 223 28.04 32.15 2.68
N MET A 224 29.36 32.06 2.67
CA MET A 224 30.24 33.01 1.98
C MET A 224 30.83 32.43 0.71
N GLN A 225 31.10 31.11 0.72
CA GLN A 225 31.71 30.43 -0.41
C GLN A 225 31.39 28.93 -0.34
N SER A 226 31.00 28.35 -1.48
CA SER A 226 30.92 26.88 -1.62
C SER A 226 32.32 26.33 -1.89
N LEU A 227 32.73 25.30 -1.11
CA LEU A 227 34.01 24.62 -1.28
C LEU A 227 33.91 23.40 -2.18
N SER A 228 32.89 22.61 -2.00
CA SER A 228 32.63 21.40 -2.79
C SER A 228 31.17 21.03 -2.70
N GLU A 229 30.67 20.39 -3.76
CA GLU A 229 29.33 19.85 -3.80
C GLU A 229 29.38 18.42 -4.30
N THR A 230 28.75 17.53 -3.53
CA THR A 230 28.45 16.16 -3.94
C THR A 230 26.98 16.11 -4.28
N PRO A 231 26.59 15.87 -5.53
CA PRO A 231 25.19 15.87 -5.91
C PRO A 231 24.43 14.73 -5.26
N ALA A 232 23.15 14.95 -4.99
CA ALA A 232 22.26 13.89 -4.55
C ALA A 232 21.97 12.91 -5.71
N VAL A 233 21.87 11.62 -5.38
CA VAL A 233 21.48 10.58 -6.33
C VAL A 233 20.01 10.23 -6.09
N PRO A 234 19.11 10.49 -7.05
CA PRO A 234 17.70 10.14 -6.92
C PRO A 234 17.47 8.66 -6.62
N GLY A 235 16.41 8.36 -5.91
CA GLY A 235 15.96 6.97 -5.75
C GLY A 235 15.54 6.36 -7.08
N GLN A 236 15.64 5.04 -7.18
CA GLN A 236 15.29 4.32 -8.40
C GLN A 236 13.77 4.24 -8.55
N GLN A 237 13.31 4.26 -9.79
CA GLN A 237 11.89 4.08 -10.10
C GLN A 237 11.48 2.63 -9.88
N LEU A 238 10.26 2.44 -9.38
CA LEU A 238 9.66 1.12 -9.18
C LEU A 238 8.42 0.99 -10.06
N LYS A 239 8.41 -0.01 -10.92
CA LYS A 239 7.27 -0.36 -11.76
C LYS A 239 6.48 -1.50 -11.13
N LEU A 240 5.19 -1.28 -10.94
CA LEU A 240 4.28 -2.26 -10.37
C LEU A 240 3.56 -3.06 -11.45
N THR A 241 3.12 -4.26 -11.08
CA THR A 241 2.25 -5.12 -11.92
C THR A 241 0.83 -4.57 -12.02
N LEU A 242 0.52 -3.54 -11.23
CA LEU A 242 -0.79 -2.91 -11.12
C LEU A 242 -1.25 -2.28 -12.43
N ASP A 243 -2.50 -2.52 -12.79
CA ASP A 243 -3.20 -1.85 -13.89
C ASP A 243 -4.07 -0.73 -13.30
N ILE A 244 -3.72 0.53 -13.56
CA ILE A 244 -4.41 1.67 -12.94
C ILE A 244 -5.88 1.79 -13.36
N ASP A 245 -6.23 1.36 -14.58
CA ASP A 245 -7.61 1.41 -15.07
C ASP A 245 -8.47 0.35 -14.34
N LEU A 246 -7.90 -0.84 -14.14
CA LEU A 246 -8.54 -1.91 -13.38
C LEU A 246 -8.63 -1.56 -11.89
N GLN A 247 -7.60 -0.90 -11.35
CA GLN A 247 -7.62 -0.40 -9.97
C GLN A 247 -8.74 0.62 -9.77
N ILE A 248 -8.91 1.57 -10.70
CA ILE A 248 -10.01 2.56 -10.65
C ILE A 248 -11.36 1.84 -10.63
N ALA A 249 -11.58 0.91 -11.55
CA ALA A 249 -12.82 0.14 -11.60
C ALA A 249 -13.10 -0.65 -10.31
N ALA A 250 -12.04 -1.20 -9.69
CA ALA A 250 -12.15 -1.91 -8.42
C ALA A 250 -12.46 -0.98 -7.23
N GLU A 251 -11.84 0.21 -7.18
CA GLU A 251 -12.12 1.21 -6.14
C GLU A 251 -13.56 1.73 -6.23
N GLU A 252 -14.05 2.03 -7.44
CA GLU A 252 -15.41 2.47 -7.69
C GLU A 252 -16.44 1.38 -7.35
N ALA A 253 -16.14 0.12 -7.68
CA ALA A 253 -17.03 -1.01 -7.37
C ALA A 253 -17.22 -1.22 -5.86
N LEU A 254 -16.22 -0.85 -5.04
CA LEU A 254 -16.24 -0.95 -3.58
C LEU A 254 -16.53 0.40 -2.89
N GLU A 255 -16.85 1.45 -3.63
CA GLU A 255 -17.12 2.76 -3.05
C GLU A 255 -18.27 2.72 -2.05
N GLY A 256 -18.10 3.40 -0.91
CA GLY A 256 -19.08 3.45 0.18
C GLY A 256 -19.30 2.12 0.93
N LYS A 257 -18.47 1.11 0.69
CA LYS A 257 -18.53 -0.21 1.33
C LYS A 257 -17.23 -0.52 2.05
N ASN A 258 -17.30 -1.32 3.12
CA ASN A 258 -16.14 -1.85 3.83
C ASN A 258 -15.75 -3.21 3.23
N GLY A 259 -14.45 -3.47 3.08
CA GLY A 259 -13.99 -4.75 2.59
C GLY A 259 -12.73 -4.65 1.76
N ALA A 260 -12.51 -5.63 0.88
CA ALA A 260 -11.33 -5.68 0.02
C ALA A 260 -11.63 -6.35 -1.34
N ILE A 261 -10.85 -5.96 -2.35
CA ILE A 261 -10.80 -6.61 -3.65
C ILE A 261 -9.34 -6.96 -3.95
N VAL A 262 -9.11 -8.18 -4.43
CA VAL A 262 -7.84 -8.61 -5.01
C VAL A 262 -8.13 -9.13 -6.41
N ALA A 263 -7.56 -8.48 -7.43
CA ALA A 263 -7.55 -8.94 -8.81
C ALA A 263 -6.13 -9.34 -9.20
N MET A 264 -5.94 -10.55 -9.71
CA MET A 264 -4.62 -11.13 -9.97
C MET A 264 -4.65 -11.96 -11.25
N ASP A 265 -3.55 -11.95 -12.02
CA ASP A 265 -3.34 -12.93 -13.09
C ASP A 265 -2.82 -14.24 -12.46
N PRO A 266 -3.62 -15.30 -12.43
CA PRO A 266 -3.21 -16.55 -11.80
C PRO A 266 -2.11 -17.31 -12.57
N ARG A 267 -1.80 -16.95 -13.81
CA ARG A 267 -0.76 -17.57 -14.66
C ARG A 267 0.64 -17.05 -14.31
N THR A 268 0.74 -15.84 -13.76
CA THR A 268 2.00 -15.18 -13.45
C THR A 268 2.15 -14.84 -11.97
N GLY A 269 1.03 -14.68 -11.26
CA GLY A 269 1.01 -14.15 -9.88
C GLY A 269 0.96 -12.62 -9.80
N GLU A 270 0.95 -11.92 -10.94
CA GLU A 270 0.85 -10.45 -10.98
C GLU A 270 -0.43 -9.95 -10.34
N VAL A 271 -0.31 -9.06 -9.35
CA VAL A 271 -1.46 -8.35 -8.77
C VAL A 271 -1.82 -7.20 -9.68
N LEU A 272 -2.99 -7.27 -10.30
CA LEU A 272 -3.48 -6.28 -11.26
C LEU A 272 -4.24 -5.14 -10.57
N ALA A 273 -4.95 -5.44 -9.48
CA ALA A 273 -5.62 -4.45 -8.63
C ALA A 273 -5.74 -4.97 -7.19
N MET A 274 -5.59 -4.07 -6.21
CA MET A 274 -5.75 -4.37 -4.79
C MET A 274 -6.40 -3.19 -4.07
N VAL A 275 -7.59 -3.40 -3.54
CA VAL A 275 -8.39 -2.40 -2.82
C VAL A 275 -8.62 -2.85 -1.40
N SER A 276 -8.54 -1.93 -0.46
CA SER A 276 -8.96 -2.08 0.94
C SER A 276 -9.75 -0.86 1.38
N ARG A 277 -10.92 -1.06 1.98
CA ARG A 277 -11.82 0.01 2.43
C ARG A 277 -12.31 -0.23 3.88
N PRO A 278 -12.48 0.85 4.70
CA PRO A 278 -12.20 2.24 4.35
C PRO A 278 -10.72 2.48 4.12
N SER A 279 -10.39 3.58 3.48
CA SER A 279 -9.02 3.98 3.17
C SER A 279 -8.63 5.25 3.94
N PHE A 280 -7.37 5.67 3.81
CA PHE A 280 -6.81 6.89 4.39
C PHE A 280 -6.07 7.68 3.30
N ASP A 281 -5.83 8.97 3.51
CA ASP A 281 -5.00 9.77 2.59
C ASP A 281 -3.52 9.67 2.97
N PRO A 282 -2.64 9.04 2.16
CA PRO A 282 -1.21 8.93 2.44
C PRO A 282 -0.50 10.29 2.52
N ASN A 283 -1.04 11.34 1.88
CA ASN A 283 -0.46 12.67 1.94
C ASN A 283 -0.50 13.27 3.35
N GLU A 284 -1.50 12.91 4.16
CA GLU A 284 -1.59 13.35 5.55
C GLU A 284 -0.42 12.83 6.39
N PHE A 285 0.12 11.66 6.04
CA PHE A 285 1.27 11.04 6.73
C PHE A 285 2.62 11.54 6.23
N ALA A 286 2.68 12.07 5.00
CA ALA A 286 3.89 12.69 4.47
C ALA A 286 4.23 14.01 5.18
N VAL A 287 3.30 14.55 5.96
CA VAL A 287 3.45 15.60 6.98
C VAL A 287 3.30 14.94 8.34
N ARG A 288 3.69 15.61 9.41
CA ARG A 288 3.43 15.10 10.76
C ARG A 288 1.93 15.03 11.05
N VAL A 289 1.44 13.79 11.18
CA VAL A 289 0.07 13.55 11.66
C VAL A 289 -0.06 14.02 13.11
N SER A 290 -1.09 14.80 13.40
CA SER A 290 -1.40 15.19 14.78
C SER A 290 -1.80 13.95 15.62
N ARG A 291 -1.53 13.98 16.93
CA ARG A 291 -1.97 12.89 17.84
C ARG A 291 -3.48 12.66 17.80
N GLY A 292 -4.26 13.73 17.56
CA GLY A 292 -5.71 13.63 17.46
C GLY A 292 -6.18 12.88 16.22
N GLU A 293 -5.60 13.18 15.06
CA GLU A 293 -5.88 12.49 13.80
C GLU A 293 -5.43 11.03 13.83
N TRP A 294 -4.22 10.78 14.33
CA TRP A 294 -3.72 9.42 14.54
C TRP A 294 -4.67 8.59 15.41
N ASN A 295 -5.08 9.14 16.57
CA ASN A 295 -6.01 8.45 17.46
C ASN A 295 -7.34 8.13 16.78
N LYS A 296 -7.90 9.05 15.97
CA LYS A 296 -9.13 8.79 15.21
C LYS A 296 -8.96 7.57 14.29
N LEU A 297 -7.86 7.50 13.53
CA LEU A 297 -7.60 6.39 12.60
C LEU A 297 -7.39 5.05 13.33
N VAL A 298 -6.67 5.05 14.46
CA VAL A 298 -6.35 3.82 15.21
C VAL A 298 -7.57 3.30 15.99
N THR A 299 -8.46 4.19 16.45
CA THR A 299 -9.64 3.81 17.24
C THR A 299 -10.90 3.60 16.41
N ASP A 300 -10.85 3.81 15.09
CA ASP A 300 -11.99 3.58 14.20
C ASP A 300 -12.32 2.08 14.13
N GLU A 301 -13.56 1.71 14.44
CA GLU A 301 -14.07 0.34 14.42
C GLU A 301 -13.93 -0.35 13.03
N ASN A 302 -13.84 0.43 11.95
CA ASN A 302 -13.71 -0.07 10.58
C ASN A 302 -12.24 -0.30 10.16
N HIS A 303 -11.28 0.04 11.05
CA HIS A 303 -9.84 -0.17 10.86
C HIS A 303 -9.28 0.36 9.53
N PRO A 304 -9.34 1.69 9.27
CA PRO A 304 -8.92 2.28 7.99
C PRO A 304 -7.44 2.08 7.66
N LEU A 305 -6.59 1.78 8.63
CA LEU A 305 -5.16 1.52 8.42
C LEU A 305 -4.85 0.04 8.08
N LEU A 306 -5.84 -0.86 8.22
CA LEU A 306 -5.65 -2.29 7.98
C LEU A 306 -5.74 -2.60 6.48
N ASN A 307 -4.69 -3.17 5.90
CA ASN A 307 -4.77 -3.72 4.55
C ASN A 307 -5.58 -5.03 4.54
N LYS A 308 -6.90 -4.90 4.40
CA LYS A 308 -7.81 -6.05 4.46
C LYS A 308 -7.54 -7.10 3.39
N ALA A 309 -6.93 -6.73 2.26
CA ALA A 309 -6.61 -7.68 1.19
C ALA A 309 -5.65 -8.78 1.65
N ILE A 310 -4.71 -8.46 2.56
CA ILE A 310 -3.68 -9.38 3.06
C ILE A 310 -3.73 -9.61 4.58
N GLN A 311 -4.57 -8.85 5.31
CA GLN A 311 -4.62 -8.89 6.78
C GLN A 311 -5.99 -9.24 7.36
N ALA A 312 -7.10 -9.13 6.62
CA ALA A 312 -8.41 -9.54 7.11
C ALA A 312 -8.46 -11.06 7.24
N GLN A 313 -8.52 -11.56 8.47
CA GLN A 313 -8.64 -12.97 8.80
C GLN A 313 -10.09 -13.30 9.10
N LEU A 314 -10.84 -13.75 8.11
CA LEU A 314 -12.29 -13.98 8.21
C LEU A 314 -12.66 -15.36 7.66
N ALA A 315 -13.76 -15.90 8.16
CA ALA A 315 -14.30 -17.16 7.65
C ALA A 315 -14.69 -16.99 6.16
N PRO A 316 -14.24 -17.90 5.26
CA PRO A 316 -14.51 -17.79 3.82
C PRO A 316 -15.96 -18.14 3.44
N GLY A 317 -16.72 -18.76 4.34
CA GLY A 317 -18.03 -19.26 4.04
C GLY A 317 -18.04 -20.22 2.85
N SER A 318 -19.09 -20.19 2.06
CA SER A 318 -19.28 -21.13 0.95
C SER A 318 -18.25 -21.04 -0.18
N VAL A 319 -17.33 -20.06 -0.21
CA VAL A 319 -16.21 -20.07 -1.16
C VAL A 319 -15.29 -21.26 -0.90
N PHE A 320 -15.15 -21.66 0.36
CA PHE A 320 -14.36 -22.84 0.77
C PHE A 320 -14.86 -24.15 0.14
N LYS A 321 -16.13 -24.20 -0.31
CA LYS A 321 -16.72 -25.40 -0.94
C LYS A 321 -16.03 -25.81 -2.23
N ILE A 322 -15.29 -24.91 -2.89
CA ILE A 322 -14.47 -25.27 -4.06
C ILE A 322 -13.29 -26.13 -3.63
N ILE A 323 -12.63 -25.78 -2.52
CA ILE A 323 -11.58 -26.62 -1.93
C ILE A 323 -12.14 -28.00 -1.52
N MET A 324 -13.30 -28.00 -0.87
CA MET A 324 -14.01 -29.22 -0.49
C MET A 324 -14.38 -30.11 -1.68
N ALA A 325 -14.87 -29.49 -2.77
CA ALA A 325 -15.21 -30.21 -4.00
C ALA A 325 -13.95 -30.83 -4.64
N THR A 326 -12.85 -30.06 -4.68
CA THR A 326 -11.55 -30.57 -5.18
C THR A 326 -11.09 -31.76 -4.35
N ALA A 327 -11.07 -31.62 -3.02
CA ALA A 327 -10.70 -32.71 -2.11
C ALA A 327 -11.60 -33.94 -2.31
N GLY A 328 -12.92 -33.74 -2.34
CA GLY A 328 -13.88 -34.85 -2.47
C GLY A 328 -13.80 -35.59 -3.80
N LEU A 329 -13.53 -34.88 -4.89
CA LEU A 329 -13.33 -35.46 -6.21
C LEU A 329 -11.99 -36.19 -6.30
N GLN A 330 -10.89 -35.60 -5.79
CA GLN A 330 -9.56 -36.23 -5.82
C GLN A 330 -9.48 -37.48 -4.94
N GLU A 331 -10.26 -37.55 -3.85
CA GLU A 331 -10.37 -38.72 -2.98
C GLU A 331 -11.38 -39.76 -3.49
N GLY A 332 -12.00 -39.57 -4.66
CA GLY A 332 -12.99 -40.50 -5.24
C GLY A 332 -14.33 -40.54 -4.53
N ILE A 333 -14.58 -39.65 -3.57
CA ILE A 333 -15.79 -39.65 -2.73
C ILE A 333 -16.97 -38.91 -3.40
N ALA A 334 -16.68 -37.77 -4.05
CA ALA A 334 -17.74 -36.86 -4.52
C ALA A 334 -18.35 -37.28 -5.86
N GLN A 335 -17.70 -38.10 -6.69
CA GLN A 335 -18.17 -38.52 -8.01
C GLN A 335 -19.54 -39.22 -7.96
N ASN A 336 -19.69 -40.11 -6.97
CA ASN A 336 -20.90 -40.92 -6.81
C ASN A 336 -21.79 -40.46 -5.64
N LEU A 337 -21.42 -39.38 -4.95
CA LEU A 337 -22.18 -38.86 -3.83
C LEU A 337 -23.48 -38.23 -4.31
N ARG A 338 -24.60 -38.78 -3.85
CA ARG A 338 -25.97 -38.25 -4.04
C ARG A 338 -26.56 -37.96 -2.66
N VAL A 339 -27.07 -36.75 -2.46
CA VAL A 339 -27.62 -36.31 -1.19
C VAL A 339 -29.00 -35.72 -1.43
N ILE A 340 -29.99 -36.06 -0.60
CA ILE A 340 -31.31 -35.44 -0.63
C ILE A 340 -31.34 -34.30 0.39
N CYS A 341 -31.45 -33.06 -0.09
CA CYS A 341 -31.53 -31.87 0.76
C CYS A 341 -32.98 -31.48 1.01
N ASN A 342 -33.49 -31.83 2.18
CA ASN A 342 -34.81 -31.43 2.67
C ASN A 342 -34.75 -30.18 3.58
N GLY A 343 -33.77 -29.28 3.34
CA GLY A 343 -33.60 -28.05 4.10
C GLY A 343 -32.57 -28.16 5.25
N GLY A 344 -32.09 -29.35 5.56
CA GLY A 344 -31.05 -29.59 6.58
C GLY A 344 -30.82 -31.07 6.82
N ALA A 345 -29.87 -31.42 7.68
CA ALA A 345 -29.56 -32.79 8.07
C ALA A 345 -29.00 -32.82 9.50
N THR A 346 -29.13 -33.99 10.15
CA THR A 346 -28.63 -34.20 11.51
C THR A 346 -27.31 -34.96 11.47
N PHE A 347 -26.28 -34.37 12.08
CA PHE A 347 -24.96 -34.98 12.27
C PHE A 347 -24.61 -34.97 13.76
N TYR A 348 -24.19 -36.09 14.29
CA TYR A 348 -23.77 -36.25 15.69
C TYR A 348 -24.77 -35.70 16.72
N GLY A 349 -26.07 -35.92 16.45
CA GLY A 349 -27.18 -35.48 17.33
C GLY A 349 -27.55 -34.00 17.21
N ARG A 350 -26.90 -33.22 16.32
CA ARG A 350 -27.19 -31.83 16.08
C ARG A 350 -27.75 -31.61 14.66
N TYR A 351 -28.83 -30.82 14.56
CA TYR A 351 -29.41 -30.44 13.28
C TYR A 351 -28.68 -29.23 12.66
N PHE A 352 -28.20 -29.39 11.43
CA PHE A 352 -27.55 -28.37 10.60
C PHE A 352 -28.47 -27.96 9.46
N LYS A 353 -28.82 -26.67 9.41
CA LYS A 353 -29.71 -26.10 8.37
C LYS A 353 -28.95 -25.83 7.09
N CYS A 354 -29.63 -25.98 5.95
CA CYS A 354 -29.17 -25.45 4.67
C CYS A 354 -29.67 -24.00 4.50
N TRP A 355 -28.87 -23.15 3.86
CA TRP A 355 -29.22 -21.76 3.62
C TRP A 355 -30.56 -21.55 2.90
N ILE A 356 -30.96 -22.50 2.01
CA ILE A 356 -32.18 -22.44 1.20
C ILE A 356 -33.47 -22.41 2.05
N THR A 357 -33.40 -22.88 3.31
CA THR A 357 -34.54 -22.83 4.23
C THR A 357 -34.98 -21.40 4.56
N ALA A 358 -34.06 -20.42 4.48
CA ALA A 358 -34.44 -19.01 4.61
C ALA A 358 -35.38 -18.52 3.49
N GLN A 359 -35.43 -19.26 2.38
CA GLN A 359 -36.31 -19.00 1.24
C GLN A 359 -37.56 -19.96 1.24
N HIS A 360 -37.82 -20.65 2.35
CA HIS A 360 -38.89 -21.66 2.47
C HIS A 360 -38.83 -22.72 1.37
N SER A 361 -37.66 -23.15 0.93
CA SER A 361 -37.41 -24.07 -0.16
C SER A 361 -36.47 -25.19 0.20
N VAL A 362 -36.28 -26.15 -0.70
CA VAL A 362 -35.35 -27.29 -0.58
C VAL A 362 -34.63 -27.52 -1.91
N HIS A 363 -33.39 -28.09 -1.86
CA HIS A 363 -32.66 -28.41 -3.08
C HIS A 363 -33.09 -29.77 -3.70
N GLY A 364 -33.72 -30.68 -2.93
CA GLY A 364 -34.01 -32.04 -3.36
C GLY A 364 -32.77 -32.88 -3.57
N ALA A 365 -32.70 -33.66 -4.67
CA ALA A 365 -31.56 -34.48 -5.02
C ALA A 365 -30.38 -33.61 -5.52
N VAL A 366 -29.23 -33.73 -4.87
CA VAL A 366 -28.03 -32.93 -5.14
C VAL A 366 -26.82 -33.82 -5.37
N GLU A 367 -26.12 -33.59 -6.45
CA GLU A 367 -24.82 -34.09 -6.80
C GLU A 367 -23.77 -32.99 -6.74
N ILE A 368 -22.49 -33.31 -6.98
CA ILE A 368 -21.38 -32.35 -6.80
C ILE A 368 -21.57 -31.07 -7.60
N SER A 369 -21.90 -31.13 -8.89
CA SER A 369 -22.07 -29.95 -9.75
C SER A 369 -23.20 -29.04 -9.20
N ARG A 370 -24.36 -29.61 -8.90
CA ARG A 370 -25.48 -28.91 -8.29
C ARG A 370 -25.15 -28.38 -6.91
N GLY A 371 -24.41 -29.16 -6.11
CA GLY A 371 -23.86 -28.74 -4.82
C GLY A 371 -23.02 -27.48 -4.90
N ILE A 372 -22.19 -27.34 -5.95
CA ILE A 372 -21.35 -26.17 -6.19
C ILE A 372 -22.20 -24.95 -6.60
N TYR A 373 -22.97 -25.04 -7.72
CA TYR A 373 -23.64 -23.84 -8.26
C TYR A 373 -24.84 -23.37 -7.44
N GLN A 374 -25.54 -24.27 -6.74
CA GLN A 374 -26.61 -23.91 -5.78
C GLN A 374 -26.09 -23.78 -4.33
N SER A 375 -24.80 -24.04 -4.11
CA SER A 375 -24.17 -23.90 -2.79
C SER A 375 -24.88 -24.71 -1.70
N CYS A 376 -25.31 -25.95 -1.97
CA CYS A 376 -26.07 -26.77 -1.03
C CYS A 376 -25.24 -27.16 0.20
N ASP A 377 -25.61 -26.67 1.40
CA ASP A 377 -24.87 -26.96 2.62
C ASP A 377 -24.96 -28.43 3.01
N VAL A 378 -26.14 -29.07 2.85
CA VAL A 378 -26.31 -30.49 3.23
C VAL A 378 -25.38 -31.41 2.44
N PHE A 379 -25.16 -31.12 1.15
CA PHE A 379 -24.19 -31.87 0.35
C PHE A 379 -22.77 -31.75 0.94
N PHE A 380 -22.35 -30.54 1.27
CA PHE A 380 -21.01 -30.29 1.78
C PHE A 380 -20.84 -30.71 3.25
N TYR A 381 -21.90 -30.71 4.07
CA TYR A 381 -21.87 -31.35 5.39
C TYR A 381 -21.59 -32.86 5.29
N THR A 382 -22.32 -33.54 4.40
CA THR A 382 -22.13 -34.97 4.15
C THR A 382 -20.74 -35.28 3.58
N LEU A 383 -20.26 -34.43 2.67
CA LEU A 383 -18.91 -34.58 2.12
C LEU A 383 -17.84 -34.35 3.18
N ALA A 384 -18.02 -33.36 4.06
CA ALA A 384 -17.08 -33.09 5.17
C ALA A 384 -17.01 -34.26 6.17
N GLU A 385 -18.16 -34.86 6.52
CA GLU A 385 -18.21 -36.04 7.35
C GLU A 385 -17.41 -37.20 6.75
N LYS A 386 -17.56 -37.44 5.43
CA LYS A 386 -16.86 -38.50 4.72
C LYS A 386 -15.36 -38.25 4.53
N LEU A 387 -14.95 -36.99 4.32
CA LEU A 387 -13.56 -36.59 4.20
C LEU A 387 -12.82 -36.64 5.55
N GLY A 388 -13.44 -36.14 6.60
CA GLY A 388 -12.77 -35.87 7.87
C GLY A 388 -11.84 -34.65 7.82
N ILE A 389 -11.52 -34.09 9.00
CA ILE A 389 -10.77 -32.84 9.11
C ILE A 389 -9.35 -32.93 8.51
N GLU A 390 -8.69 -34.07 8.66
CA GLU A 390 -7.30 -34.23 8.22
C GLU A 390 -7.16 -34.14 6.67
N ARG A 391 -8.08 -34.79 5.91
CA ARG A 391 -8.07 -34.67 4.44
C ARG A 391 -8.48 -33.28 4.01
N ILE A 392 -9.46 -32.66 4.67
CA ILE A 392 -9.86 -31.27 4.40
C ILE A 392 -8.66 -30.33 4.61
N ALA A 393 -7.98 -30.46 5.75
CA ALA A 393 -6.79 -29.64 6.08
C ALA A 393 -5.64 -29.88 5.09
N LYS A 394 -5.39 -31.12 4.70
CA LYS A 394 -4.37 -31.49 3.70
C LYS A 394 -4.57 -30.73 2.39
N TYR A 395 -5.75 -30.79 1.80
CA TYR A 395 -6.03 -30.09 0.54
C TYR A 395 -6.06 -28.56 0.70
N ALA A 396 -6.69 -28.04 1.75
CA ALA A 396 -6.73 -26.61 2.01
C ALA A 396 -5.32 -26.03 2.18
N THR A 397 -4.44 -26.71 2.92
CA THR A 397 -3.05 -26.30 3.11
C THR A 397 -2.23 -26.44 1.81
N ALA A 398 -2.46 -27.49 1.03
CA ALA A 398 -1.82 -27.66 -0.26
C ALA A 398 -2.16 -26.50 -1.22
N PHE A 399 -3.40 -25.99 -1.18
CA PHE A 399 -3.80 -24.78 -1.90
C PHE A 399 -3.44 -23.46 -1.18
N GLY A 400 -2.59 -23.52 -0.14
CA GLY A 400 -2.01 -22.35 0.52
C GLY A 400 -2.89 -21.69 1.58
N LEU A 401 -4.04 -22.23 1.95
CA LEU A 401 -4.85 -21.69 3.04
C LEU A 401 -4.21 -21.99 4.40
N GLY A 402 -4.29 -21.03 5.31
CA GLY A 402 -3.63 -21.12 6.62
C GLY A 402 -2.12 -20.85 6.58
N GLN A 403 -1.60 -20.35 5.46
CA GLN A 403 -0.19 -20.00 5.24
C GLN A 403 -0.09 -18.65 4.55
N LYS A 404 1.03 -17.93 4.76
CA LYS A 404 1.30 -16.72 4.00
C LYS A 404 1.46 -17.05 2.51
N THR A 405 0.89 -16.23 1.64
CA THR A 405 1.07 -16.37 0.17
C THR A 405 2.46 -15.96 -0.28
N ARG A 406 3.18 -15.25 0.59
CA ARG A 406 4.51 -14.68 0.33
C ARG A 406 4.49 -13.60 -0.75
N ILE A 407 3.42 -12.81 -0.77
CA ILE A 407 3.39 -11.57 -1.55
C ILE A 407 4.51 -10.63 -1.08
N ASP A 408 5.07 -9.88 -2.00
CA ASP A 408 6.10 -8.88 -1.76
C ASP A 408 5.54 -7.59 -1.12
N LEU A 409 4.72 -7.76 -0.10
CA LEU A 409 4.19 -6.70 0.77
C LEU A 409 4.44 -7.06 2.24
N PRO A 410 4.71 -6.07 3.08
CA PRO A 410 4.91 -6.30 4.51
C PRO A 410 3.61 -6.65 5.22
N GLN A 411 3.74 -7.26 6.41
CA GLN A 411 2.63 -7.49 7.35
C GLN A 411 1.54 -8.47 6.87
N GLU A 412 1.81 -9.30 5.87
CA GLU A 412 0.89 -10.38 5.49
C GLU A 412 0.65 -11.34 6.67
N VAL A 413 -0.60 -11.77 6.85
CA VAL A 413 -1.00 -12.76 7.86
C VAL A 413 -1.31 -14.13 7.25
N SER A 414 -1.13 -15.20 8.03
CA SER A 414 -1.26 -16.56 7.53
C SER A 414 -2.70 -17.08 7.49
N GLY A 415 -3.66 -16.44 8.16
CA GLY A 415 -4.94 -17.09 8.41
C GLY A 415 -4.79 -18.33 9.31
N VAL A 416 -5.84 -19.14 9.36
CA VAL A 416 -5.86 -20.41 10.12
C VAL A 416 -6.57 -21.48 9.30
N MET A 417 -5.91 -22.62 9.08
CA MET A 417 -6.56 -23.85 8.68
C MET A 417 -6.55 -24.82 9.87
N PRO A 418 -7.70 -25.13 10.47
CA PRO A 418 -7.77 -25.99 11.64
C PRO A 418 -7.49 -27.47 11.29
N SER A 419 -6.84 -28.16 12.22
CA SER A 419 -6.60 -29.60 12.21
C SER A 419 -6.70 -30.13 13.65
N GLU A 420 -6.66 -31.44 13.84
CA GLU A 420 -6.59 -32.04 15.19
C GLU A 420 -5.38 -31.53 15.95
N GLN A 421 -4.21 -31.50 15.28
CA GLN A 421 -2.96 -31.02 15.88
C GLN A 421 -3.03 -29.53 16.23
N TRP A 422 -3.60 -28.69 15.33
CA TRP A 422 -3.79 -27.28 15.60
C TRP A 422 -4.65 -27.06 16.85
N LYS A 423 -5.74 -27.83 17.03
CA LYS A 423 -6.61 -27.67 18.16
C LYS A 423 -5.95 -28.11 19.48
N ILE A 424 -5.22 -29.23 19.48
CA ILE A 424 -4.45 -29.68 20.62
C ILE A 424 -3.40 -28.65 21.03
N LYS A 425 -2.67 -28.11 20.04
CA LYS A 425 -1.61 -27.11 20.27
C LYS A 425 -2.16 -25.82 20.90
N ASN A 426 -3.25 -25.28 20.35
CA ASN A 426 -3.75 -23.94 20.71
C ASN A 426 -4.76 -23.95 21.86
N PHE A 427 -5.59 -25.01 21.99
CA PHE A 427 -6.68 -25.08 22.97
C PHE A 427 -6.54 -26.20 23.98
N LYS A 428 -5.56 -27.09 23.81
CA LYS A 428 -5.36 -28.27 24.66
C LYS A 428 -6.58 -29.19 24.71
N GLN A 429 -7.34 -29.24 23.63
CA GLN A 429 -8.57 -30.04 23.50
C GLN A 429 -8.48 -30.92 22.26
N LYS A 430 -9.18 -32.08 22.32
CA LYS A 430 -9.36 -32.96 21.18
C LYS A 430 -10.28 -32.31 20.13
N TRP A 431 -10.16 -32.75 18.90
CA TRP A 431 -11.09 -32.40 17.83
C TRP A 431 -12.42 -33.14 18.03
N TYR A 432 -13.53 -32.44 17.80
CA TYR A 432 -14.85 -33.05 17.82
C TYR A 432 -15.39 -33.15 16.39
N ALA A 433 -15.95 -34.31 16.02
CA ALA A 433 -16.44 -34.60 14.68
C ALA A 433 -17.46 -33.55 14.16
N GLY A 434 -18.29 -33.00 15.03
CA GLY A 434 -19.22 -31.92 14.67
C GLY A 434 -18.56 -30.61 14.24
N GLU A 435 -17.31 -30.35 14.60
CA GLU A 435 -16.57 -29.18 14.14
C GLU A 435 -16.19 -29.32 12.67
N THR A 436 -15.89 -30.53 12.20
CA THR A 436 -15.63 -30.85 10.80
C THR A 436 -16.81 -30.44 9.91
N ILE A 437 -18.04 -30.63 10.36
CA ILE A 437 -19.26 -30.26 9.61
C ILE A 437 -19.28 -28.74 9.35
N SER A 438 -18.95 -27.93 10.35
CA SER A 438 -18.87 -26.47 10.20
C SER A 438 -17.74 -26.04 9.27
N VAL A 439 -16.56 -26.67 9.38
CA VAL A 439 -15.41 -26.41 8.48
C VAL A 439 -15.77 -26.73 7.03
N GLY A 440 -16.58 -27.78 6.78
CA GLY A 440 -16.99 -28.20 5.44
C GLY A 440 -17.72 -27.13 4.63
N ILE A 441 -18.26 -26.10 5.27
CA ILE A 441 -18.89 -24.95 4.62
C ILE A 441 -18.12 -23.64 4.82
N GLY A 442 -16.84 -23.73 5.23
CA GLY A 442 -15.98 -22.57 5.45
C GLY A 442 -16.35 -21.73 6.66
N GLN A 443 -16.86 -22.39 7.71
CA GLN A 443 -17.21 -21.79 9.01
C GLN A 443 -16.38 -22.45 10.14
N GLY A 444 -16.62 -22.05 11.37
CA GLY A 444 -15.88 -22.56 12.52
C GLY A 444 -14.53 -21.85 12.70
N ALA A 445 -13.45 -22.60 12.87
CA ALA A 445 -12.12 -22.03 13.13
C ALA A 445 -11.32 -21.70 11.86
N VAL A 446 -11.84 -21.98 10.65
CA VAL A 446 -11.15 -21.64 9.41
C VAL A 446 -11.28 -20.15 9.15
N VAL A 447 -10.14 -19.45 8.99
CA VAL A 447 -10.07 -18.04 8.60
C VAL A 447 -8.99 -17.84 7.54
N VAL A 448 -9.30 -17.02 6.56
CA VAL A 448 -8.45 -16.77 5.39
C VAL A 448 -8.45 -15.30 5.03
N THR A 449 -7.50 -14.90 4.20
CA THR A 449 -7.43 -13.55 3.61
C THR A 449 -7.94 -13.56 2.18
N PRO A 450 -8.39 -12.40 1.63
CA PRO A 450 -8.81 -12.28 0.23
C PRO A 450 -7.75 -12.77 -0.76
N ILE A 451 -6.47 -12.45 -0.54
CA ILE A 451 -5.39 -12.88 -1.44
C ILE A 451 -5.18 -14.39 -1.42
N GLN A 452 -5.34 -15.04 -0.26
CA GLN A 452 -5.27 -16.50 -0.18
C GLN A 452 -6.37 -17.15 -1.02
N LEU A 453 -7.59 -16.62 -0.97
CA LEU A 453 -8.70 -17.12 -1.79
C LEU A 453 -8.46 -16.88 -3.29
N ALA A 454 -7.96 -15.71 -3.67
CA ALA A 454 -7.61 -15.42 -5.06
C ALA A 454 -6.57 -16.43 -5.58
N ARG A 455 -5.48 -16.64 -4.83
CA ARG A 455 -4.43 -17.59 -5.19
C ARG A 455 -4.94 -19.03 -5.26
N ALA A 456 -5.68 -19.48 -4.26
CA ALA A 456 -6.18 -20.86 -4.18
C ALA A 456 -7.17 -21.19 -5.30
N ILE A 457 -8.18 -20.32 -5.52
CA ILE A 457 -9.20 -20.54 -6.54
C ILE A 457 -8.63 -20.34 -7.94
N GLY A 458 -7.77 -19.31 -8.14
CA GLY A 458 -7.01 -19.14 -9.38
C GLY A 458 -6.19 -20.37 -9.73
N GLY A 459 -5.49 -20.95 -8.75
CA GLY A 459 -4.71 -22.17 -8.93
C GLY A 459 -5.56 -23.39 -9.26
N ILE A 460 -6.70 -23.59 -8.57
CA ILE A 460 -7.63 -24.69 -8.89
C ILE A 460 -8.14 -24.56 -10.33
N THR A 461 -8.52 -23.36 -10.76
CA THR A 461 -9.03 -23.12 -12.12
C THR A 461 -7.93 -23.14 -13.19
N SER A 462 -6.67 -23.07 -12.78
CA SER A 462 -5.47 -23.28 -13.63
C SER A 462 -4.92 -24.72 -13.57
N GLY A 463 -5.77 -25.70 -13.27
CA GLY A 463 -5.37 -27.11 -13.22
C GLY A 463 -4.44 -27.47 -12.05
N GLY A 464 -4.45 -26.67 -10.99
CA GLY A 464 -3.65 -26.88 -9.77
C GLY A 464 -2.32 -26.15 -9.75
N VAL A 465 -2.05 -25.28 -10.72
CA VAL A 465 -0.83 -24.44 -10.74
C VAL A 465 -1.10 -23.13 -10.02
N MET A 466 -0.32 -22.84 -8.98
CA MET A 466 -0.42 -21.63 -8.18
C MET A 466 0.87 -20.84 -8.24
N HIS A 467 0.81 -19.60 -8.69
CA HIS A 467 1.93 -18.68 -8.65
C HIS A 467 1.95 -17.89 -7.34
N ARG A 468 3.15 -17.43 -6.96
CA ARG A 468 3.32 -16.53 -5.84
C ARG A 468 2.84 -15.12 -6.23
N PRO A 469 1.89 -14.51 -5.48
CA PRO A 469 1.46 -13.16 -5.76
C PRO A 469 2.61 -12.16 -5.61
N HIS A 470 2.68 -11.17 -6.51
CA HIS A 470 3.65 -10.08 -6.43
C HIS A 470 3.08 -8.78 -7.01
N VAL A 471 3.56 -7.65 -6.49
CA VAL A 471 3.17 -6.31 -6.90
C VAL A 471 4.25 -5.57 -7.69
N ALA A 472 5.51 -5.99 -7.61
CA ALA A 472 6.59 -5.47 -8.44
C ALA A 472 6.99 -6.50 -9.49
N PHE A 473 7.45 -6.05 -10.67
CA PHE A 473 7.99 -6.95 -11.69
C PHE A 473 9.36 -7.47 -11.24
N PRO A 474 9.53 -8.77 -10.97
CA PRO A 474 10.80 -9.32 -10.47
C PRO A 474 11.98 -9.04 -11.41
N GLY A 475 11.75 -9.09 -12.72
CA GLY A 475 12.78 -8.83 -13.73
C GLY A 475 13.22 -7.36 -13.88
N GLU A 476 12.48 -6.42 -13.31
CA GLU A 476 12.81 -5.00 -13.32
C GLU A 476 13.45 -4.52 -12.01
N LEU A 477 13.56 -5.39 -11.00
CA LEU A 477 14.22 -5.07 -9.75
C LEU A 477 15.75 -5.14 -9.90
N PRO A 478 16.50 -4.19 -9.31
CA PRO A 478 17.96 -4.26 -9.29
C PRO A 478 18.47 -5.54 -8.62
N PRO A 479 19.61 -6.10 -9.04
CA PRO A 479 20.14 -7.36 -8.50
C PRO A 479 20.37 -7.37 -6.99
N ASN A 480 20.56 -6.20 -6.39
CA ASN A 480 20.76 -6.02 -4.95
C ASN A 480 19.44 -5.85 -4.17
N VAL A 481 18.32 -5.74 -4.87
CA VAL A 481 16.98 -5.64 -4.28
C VAL A 481 16.28 -6.98 -4.47
N VAL A 482 16.57 -7.92 -3.60
CA VAL A 482 15.93 -9.23 -3.58
C VAL A 482 14.76 -9.16 -2.58
N PRO A 483 13.51 -9.36 -3.01
CA PRO A 483 12.41 -9.44 -2.06
C PRO A 483 12.70 -10.53 -1.02
N ALA A 484 12.42 -10.26 0.25
CA ALA A 484 12.61 -11.23 1.35
C ALA A 484 11.87 -12.56 1.13
N THR A 485 11.03 -12.64 0.10
CA THR A 485 10.23 -13.79 -0.31
C THR A 485 10.86 -14.63 -1.41
N SER A 486 12.03 -14.24 -1.95
CA SER A 486 12.70 -14.94 -3.05
C SER A 486 13.20 -16.35 -2.72
N GLU A 487 13.30 -16.68 -1.43
CA GLU A 487 13.64 -18.05 -0.98
C GLU A 487 12.51 -19.06 -1.20
N TYR A 488 11.31 -18.61 -1.55
CA TYR A 488 10.15 -19.44 -1.78
C TYR A 488 9.91 -19.65 -3.28
N PRO A 489 9.42 -20.83 -3.70
CA PRO A 489 9.17 -21.09 -5.11
C PRO A 489 8.11 -20.13 -5.66
N ASP A 490 8.33 -19.67 -6.89
CA ASP A 490 7.39 -18.82 -7.59
C ASP A 490 6.13 -19.58 -8.01
N GLU A 491 6.28 -20.88 -8.26
CA GLU A 491 5.21 -21.78 -8.69
C GLU A 491 5.10 -22.98 -7.74
N VAL A 492 3.87 -23.34 -7.38
CA VAL A 492 3.52 -24.56 -6.64
C VAL A 492 2.45 -25.29 -7.42
N LYS A 493 2.66 -26.58 -7.67
CA LYS A 493 1.72 -27.44 -8.39
C LYS A 493 1.06 -28.44 -7.45
N VAL A 494 -0.26 -28.39 -7.37
CA VAL A 494 -1.11 -29.38 -6.70
C VAL A 494 -1.86 -30.15 -7.80
N PRO A 495 -1.49 -31.40 -8.10
CA PRO A 495 -2.10 -32.11 -9.22
C PRO A 495 -3.60 -32.29 -9.04
N ILE A 496 -4.37 -31.94 -10.06
CA ILE A 496 -5.82 -32.18 -10.14
C ILE A 496 -6.10 -33.04 -11.36
N ASP A 497 -6.88 -34.12 -11.20
CA ASP A 497 -7.31 -34.92 -12.33
C ASP A 497 -8.11 -34.06 -13.33
N PRO A 498 -7.82 -34.11 -14.64
CA PRO A 498 -8.48 -33.30 -15.66
C PRO A 498 -10.01 -33.39 -15.64
N LYS A 499 -10.57 -34.60 -15.40
CA LYS A 499 -12.02 -34.78 -15.30
C LYS A 499 -12.62 -34.09 -14.09
N ASN A 500 -11.91 -34.16 -12.95
CA ASN A 500 -12.34 -33.49 -11.73
C ASN A 500 -12.26 -31.96 -11.91
N TRP A 501 -11.21 -31.47 -12.56
CA TRP A 501 -11.04 -30.06 -12.90
C TRP A 501 -12.18 -29.55 -13.80
N GLU A 502 -12.57 -30.31 -14.83
CA GLU A 502 -13.71 -29.96 -15.69
C GLU A 502 -15.01 -29.88 -14.91
N ILE A 503 -15.31 -30.84 -14.05
CA ILE A 503 -16.51 -30.85 -13.20
C ILE A 503 -16.58 -29.57 -12.34
N ILE A 504 -15.46 -29.20 -11.71
CA ILE A 504 -15.40 -28.03 -10.84
C ILE A 504 -15.63 -26.75 -11.63
N THR A 505 -14.89 -26.57 -12.72
CA THR A 505 -14.92 -25.32 -13.51
C THR A 505 -16.25 -25.13 -14.24
N ASP A 506 -16.86 -26.19 -14.74
CA ASP A 506 -18.19 -26.13 -15.35
C ASP A 506 -19.29 -25.85 -14.31
N ALA A 507 -19.18 -26.42 -13.12
CA ALA A 507 -20.10 -26.10 -12.04
C ALA A 507 -19.94 -24.64 -11.58
N MET A 508 -18.72 -24.10 -11.51
CA MET A 508 -18.47 -22.70 -11.19
C MET A 508 -19.02 -21.76 -12.26
N ALA A 509 -19.02 -22.12 -13.54
CA ALA A 509 -19.60 -21.33 -14.63
C ALA A 509 -21.12 -21.19 -14.51
N ASN A 510 -21.81 -22.14 -13.86
CA ASN A 510 -23.24 -22.04 -13.59
C ASN A 510 -23.60 -21.15 -12.39
N VAL A 511 -22.64 -20.72 -11.56
CA VAL A 511 -22.91 -19.84 -10.41
C VAL A 511 -23.42 -18.47 -10.82
N PRO A 512 -22.81 -17.75 -11.81
CA PRO A 512 -23.31 -16.45 -12.29
C PRO A 512 -24.39 -16.58 -13.37
N THR A 513 -25.22 -17.65 -13.31
CA THR A 513 -26.37 -17.85 -14.21
C THR A 513 -27.67 -17.89 -13.39
N PRO A 514 -28.85 -17.86 -14.03
CA PRO A 514 -30.11 -18.03 -13.31
C PRO A 514 -30.26 -19.32 -12.52
N LEU A 515 -29.47 -20.35 -12.84
CA LEU A 515 -29.43 -21.63 -12.12
C LEU A 515 -28.67 -21.56 -10.80
N GLY A 516 -27.77 -20.57 -10.66
CA GLY A 516 -26.86 -20.47 -9.56
C GLY A 516 -27.16 -19.35 -8.57
N THR A 517 -26.24 -19.15 -7.63
CA THR A 517 -26.40 -18.21 -6.51
C THR A 517 -26.01 -16.76 -6.84
N ALA A 518 -25.51 -16.48 -8.04
CA ALA A 518 -25.05 -15.15 -8.47
C ALA A 518 -25.61 -14.73 -9.84
N GLY A 519 -26.83 -15.11 -10.19
CA GLY A 519 -27.43 -14.78 -11.50
C GLY A 519 -27.44 -13.28 -11.81
N SER A 520 -27.50 -12.42 -10.79
CA SER A 520 -27.42 -10.96 -10.95
C SER A 520 -26.02 -10.42 -11.34
N ALA A 521 -25.00 -11.27 -11.34
CA ALA A 521 -23.63 -10.95 -11.76
C ALA A 521 -23.28 -11.54 -13.14
N HIS A 522 -24.29 -12.02 -13.88
CA HIS A 522 -24.10 -12.57 -15.22
C HIS A 522 -23.48 -11.54 -16.17
N LEU A 523 -22.47 -11.95 -16.92
CA LEU A 523 -21.80 -11.15 -17.95
C LEU A 523 -22.05 -11.77 -19.33
N GLN A 524 -22.83 -11.08 -20.15
CA GLN A 524 -23.15 -11.57 -21.49
C GLN A 524 -21.90 -11.64 -22.38
N GLY A 525 -21.68 -12.78 -23.03
CA GLY A 525 -20.55 -12.97 -23.94
C GLY A 525 -19.17 -13.03 -23.25
N VAL A 526 -19.15 -13.34 -21.95
CA VAL A 526 -17.95 -13.55 -21.16
C VAL A 526 -18.02 -14.92 -20.50
N ASP A 527 -16.98 -15.73 -20.65
CA ASP A 527 -16.82 -17.02 -19.96
C ASP A 527 -16.44 -16.76 -18.49
N PHE A 528 -17.42 -16.35 -17.69
CA PHE A 528 -17.26 -15.98 -16.30
C PHE A 528 -17.74 -17.09 -15.38
N ALA A 529 -16.88 -17.51 -14.46
CA ALA A 529 -17.17 -18.52 -13.45
C ALA A 529 -16.83 -18.00 -12.05
N GLY A 530 -17.43 -18.58 -11.01
CA GLY A 530 -17.10 -18.14 -9.66
C GLY A 530 -17.82 -18.91 -8.55
N LYS A 531 -17.69 -18.40 -7.32
CA LYS A 531 -18.36 -18.95 -6.14
C LYS A 531 -18.73 -17.85 -5.16
N THR A 532 -20.01 -17.83 -4.74
CA THR A 532 -20.50 -16.99 -3.65
C THR A 532 -20.18 -17.56 -2.29
N GLY A 533 -19.95 -16.70 -1.31
CA GLY A 533 -19.86 -17.03 0.11
C GLY A 533 -20.67 -16.06 0.96
N SER A 534 -21.21 -16.56 2.05
CA SER A 534 -21.76 -15.74 3.14
C SER A 534 -21.20 -16.31 4.43
N ALA A 535 -20.55 -15.46 5.21
CA ALA A 535 -19.87 -15.90 6.44
C ALA A 535 -20.49 -15.21 7.64
N GLN A 536 -20.94 -16.02 8.61
CA GLN A 536 -21.52 -15.53 9.86
C GLN A 536 -20.43 -14.94 10.75
N ILE A 537 -20.63 -13.70 11.21
CA ILE A 537 -19.76 -13.06 12.21
C ILE A 537 -20.14 -13.52 13.61
N ILE A 538 -21.44 -13.69 13.88
CA ILE A 538 -21.97 -14.13 15.17
C ILE A 538 -22.90 -15.31 14.94
N SER A 539 -22.86 -16.30 15.83
CA SER A 539 -23.76 -17.44 15.80
C SER A 539 -25.23 -16.99 15.89
N ASN A 540 -26.15 -17.76 15.28
CA ASN A 540 -27.59 -17.48 15.35
C ASN A 540 -28.11 -17.39 16.81
N THR A 541 -27.51 -18.16 17.72
CA THR A 541 -27.79 -18.07 19.17
C THR A 541 -27.31 -16.75 19.76
N GLY A 542 -26.16 -16.23 19.29
CA GLY A 542 -25.65 -14.91 19.67
C GLY A 542 -26.54 -13.78 19.15
N LYS A 543 -27.00 -13.88 17.89
CA LYS A 543 -27.95 -12.91 17.29
C LYS A 543 -29.26 -12.84 18.07
N ALA A 544 -29.77 -13.98 18.52
CA ALA A 544 -31.01 -14.06 19.30
C ALA A 544 -30.88 -13.50 20.73
N LYS A 545 -29.68 -13.46 21.30
CA LYS A 545 -29.41 -12.87 22.63
C LYS A 545 -29.23 -11.35 22.63
N LEU A 546 -29.02 -10.75 21.45
CA LEU A 546 -28.91 -9.30 21.31
C LEU A 546 -30.33 -8.71 21.35
N ALA A 547 -30.61 -7.86 22.34
CA ALA A 547 -31.92 -7.25 22.56
C ALA A 547 -32.47 -6.64 21.26
N ASN A 548 -33.75 -6.91 20.96
CA ASN A 548 -34.55 -6.39 19.84
C ASN A 548 -34.31 -6.99 18.44
N GLY A 549 -33.65 -8.16 18.28
CA GLY A 549 -33.55 -8.86 16.99
C GLY A 549 -32.80 -8.13 15.86
N LYS A 550 -32.32 -6.91 16.09
CA LYS A 550 -31.46 -6.15 15.17
C LYS A 550 -30.02 -6.29 15.60
N SER A 551 -29.32 -7.30 15.08
CA SER A 551 -27.88 -7.39 15.25
C SER A 551 -27.21 -6.21 14.53
N LYS A 552 -26.38 -5.46 15.24
CA LYS A 552 -25.44 -4.48 14.65
C LYS A 552 -24.49 -5.18 13.64
N TYR A 553 -24.28 -6.48 13.80
CA TYR A 553 -23.33 -7.28 13.04
C TYR A 553 -24.05 -8.03 11.91
N LYS A 554 -23.77 -7.63 10.69
CA LYS A 554 -24.25 -8.27 9.46
C LYS A 554 -23.21 -9.27 8.97
N ASP A 555 -23.68 -10.36 8.34
CA ASP A 555 -22.80 -11.39 7.80
C ASP A 555 -21.91 -10.83 6.67
N ASN A 556 -20.68 -11.33 6.52
CA ASN A 556 -19.78 -10.93 5.46
C ASN A 556 -20.14 -11.62 4.15
N ALA A 557 -20.15 -10.86 3.07
CA ALA A 557 -20.34 -11.38 1.73
C ALA A 557 -19.00 -11.61 1.04
N TRP A 558 -18.84 -12.78 0.42
CA TRP A 558 -17.67 -13.17 -0.34
C TRP A 558 -18.04 -13.56 -1.76
N PHE A 559 -17.12 -13.31 -2.68
CA PHE A 559 -17.14 -13.90 -4.01
C PHE A 559 -15.73 -14.05 -4.55
N VAL A 560 -15.47 -15.17 -5.23
CA VAL A 560 -14.29 -15.30 -6.06
C VAL A 560 -14.74 -15.67 -7.45
N GLY A 561 -14.34 -14.86 -8.43
CA GLY A 561 -14.66 -15.04 -9.85
C GLY A 561 -13.42 -15.15 -10.71
N VAL A 562 -13.52 -15.86 -11.82
CA VAL A 562 -12.45 -16.08 -12.79
C VAL A 562 -12.96 -15.93 -14.20
N THR A 563 -12.12 -15.46 -15.12
CA THR A 563 -12.39 -15.47 -16.56
C THR A 563 -11.10 -15.65 -17.38
N PRO A 564 -11.12 -16.52 -18.42
CA PRO A 564 -12.11 -17.56 -18.66
C PRO A 564 -12.15 -18.60 -17.51
N ARG A 565 -13.18 -19.46 -17.48
CA ARG A 565 -13.36 -20.46 -16.40
C ARG A 565 -12.22 -21.47 -16.26
N ARG A 566 -11.47 -21.71 -17.33
CA ARG A 566 -10.28 -22.58 -17.38
C ARG A 566 -9.08 -21.78 -17.86
N ASN A 567 -7.93 -22.00 -17.20
CA ASN A 567 -6.71 -21.21 -17.42
C ASN A 567 -6.99 -19.71 -17.44
N PRO A 568 -7.57 -19.18 -16.34
CA PRO A 568 -8.05 -17.81 -16.29
C PRO A 568 -6.92 -16.80 -16.46
N GLU A 569 -7.25 -15.68 -17.09
CA GLU A 569 -6.36 -14.53 -17.22
C GLU A 569 -6.49 -13.57 -16.04
N ILE A 570 -7.61 -13.67 -15.34
CA ILE A 570 -7.85 -12.91 -14.12
C ILE A 570 -8.67 -13.71 -13.11
N VAL A 571 -8.30 -13.63 -11.86
CA VAL A 571 -9.09 -14.02 -10.69
C VAL A 571 -9.39 -12.78 -9.86
N VAL A 572 -10.63 -12.62 -9.43
CA VAL A 572 -11.09 -11.50 -8.60
C VAL A 572 -11.71 -12.05 -7.33
N ALA A 573 -11.06 -11.83 -6.18
CA ALA A 573 -11.60 -12.14 -4.86
C ALA A 573 -12.15 -10.86 -4.22
N VAL A 574 -13.40 -10.93 -3.76
CA VAL A 574 -14.12 -9.81 -3.12
C VAL A 574 -14.55 -10.22 -1.73
N LEU A 575 -14.18 -9.41 -0.75
CA LEU A 575 -14.75 -9.35 0.58
C LEU A 575 -15.60 -8.09 0.69
N PHE A 576 -16.87 -8.23 1.06
CA PHE A 576 -17.76 -7.12 1.43
C PHE A 576 -18.23 -7.34 2.87
N GLU A 577 -17.63 -6.61 3.82
CA GLU A 577 -17.96 -6.69 5.24
C GLU A 577 -19.38 -6.17 5.47
N GLY A 578 -20.20 -6.96 6.17
CA GLY A 578 -21.60 -6.63 6.40
C GLY A 578 -22.49 -6.67 5.14
N GLY A 579 -21.99 -7.24 4.03
CA GLY A 579 -22.73 -7.35 2.77
C GLY A 579 -23.82 -8.43 2.76
N GLU A 580 -23.98 -9.20 3.82
CA GLU A 580 -25.00 -10.23 4.09
C GLU A 580 -24.99 -11.39 3.09
N HIS A 581 -25.16 -11.12 1.79
CA HIS A 581 -25.30 -12.15 0.76
C HIS A 581 -24.19 -12.07 -0.29
N GLY A 582 -23.57 -13.21 -0.60
CA GLY A 582 -22.50 -13.33 -1.56
C GLY A 582 -22.83 -12.82 -2.98
N GLN A 583 -24.10 -12.72 -3.35
CA GLN A 583 -24.52 -12.11 -4.63
C GLN A 583 -24.13 -10.63 -4.75
N PHE A 584 -24.03 -9.89 -3.64
CA PHE A 584 -23.60 -8.49 -3.68
C PHE A 584 -22.08 -8.38 -3.94
N ALA A 585 -21.29 -9.26 -3.33
CA ALA A 585 -19.87 -9.38 -3.65
C ALA A 585 -19.63 -9.85 -5.10
N ALA A 586 -20.53 -10.71 -5.64
CA ALA A 586 -20.46 -11.15 -7.02
C ALA A 586 -20.67 -10.01 -8.03
N ARG A 587 -21.61 -9.08 -7.75
CA ARG A 587 -21.80 -7.89 -8.60
C ARG A 587 -20.57 -6.99 -8.63
N ILE A 588 -19.89 -6.83 -7.48
CA ILE A 588 -18.64 -6.08 -7.38
C ILE A 588 -17.56 -6.75 -8.24
N ALA A 589 -17.37 -8.06 -8.11
CA ALA A 589 -16.42 -8.80 -8.93
C ALA A 589 -16.72 -8.71 -10.43
N ALA A 590 -18.02 -8.79 -10.81
CA ALA A 590 -18.44 -8.68 -12.20
C ALA A 590 -18.10 -7.33 -12.83
N GLN A 591 -18.15 -6.22 -12.07
CA GLN A 591 -17.74 -4.90 -12.55
C GLN A 591 -16.23 -4.88 -12.88
N VAL A 592 -15.39 -5.43 -12.00
CA VAL A 592 -13.95 -5.52 -12.20
C VAL A 592 -13.61 -6.42 -13.41
N VAL A 593 -14.25 -7.60 -13.50
CA VAL A 593 -14.06 -8.52 -14.65
C VAL A 593 -14.51 -7.87 -15.96
N LYS A 594 -15.62 -7.14 -15.95
CA LYS A 594 -16.12 -6.40 -17.12
C LYS A 594 -15.08 -5.38 -17.59
N ALA A 595 -14.53 -4.56 -16.68
CA ALA A 595 -13.51 -3.57 -17.01
C ALA A 595 -12.25 -4.23 -17.62
N PHE A 596 -11.80 -5.37 -17.06
CA PHE A 596 -10.69 -6.14 -17.60
C PHE A 596 -10.94 -6.62 -19.03
N VAL A 597 -12.10 -7.25 -19.28
CA VAL A 597 -12.45 -7.79 -20.60
C VAL A 597 -12.62 -6.66 -21.62
N GLU A 598 -13.25 -5.55 -21.25
CA GLU A 598 -13.41 -4.39 -22.13
C GLU A 598 -12.06 -3.77 -22.52
N LYS A 599 -11.17 -3.57 -21.55
CA LYS A 599 -9.80 -3.08 -21.84
C LYS A 599 -9.06 -4.02 -22.79
N LYS A 600 -9.11 -5.33 -22.53
CA LYS A 600 -8.48 -6.34 -23.38
C LYS A 600 -9.00 -6.26 -24.82
N ARG A 601 -10.31 -6.22 -25.02
CA ARG A 601 -10.94 -6.10 -26.36
C ARG A 601 -10.52 -4.81 -27.06
N GLN A 602 -10.40 -3.70 -26.35
CA GLN A 602 -9.89 -2.43 -26.92
C GLN A 602 -8.46 -2.55 -27.42
N VAL A 603 -7.59 -3.20 -26.64
CA VAL A 603 -6.18 -3.42 -27.02
C VAL A 603 -6.10 -4.33 -28.25
N GLU A 604 -6.83 -5.44 -28.27
CA GLU A 604 -6.89 -6.36 -29.40
C GLU A 604 -7.40 -5.66 -30.69
N THR A 605 -8.43 -4.84 -30.59
CA THR A 605 -8.97 -4.06 -31.71
C THR A 605 -7.94 -3.06 -32.25
N LYS A 606 -7.22 -2.35 -31.36
CA LYS A 606 -6.16 -1.42 -31.76
C LYS A 606 -5.01 -2.16 -32.46
N MET A 607 -4.58 -3.30 -31.93
CA MET A 607 -3.52 -4.11 -32.54
C MET A 607 -3.94 -4.61 -33.93
N ALA A 608 -5.17 -5.12 -34.07
CA ALA A 608 -5.68 -5.57 -35.36
C ALA A 608 -5.76 -4.42 -36.39
N SER A 609 -6.18 -3.23 -35.98
CA SER A 609 -6.23 -2.06 -36.86
C SER A 609 -4.84 -1.59 -37.29
N THR A 610 -3.85 -1.64 -36.37
CA THR A 610 -2.47 -1.28 -36.69
C THR A 610 -1.81 -2.32 -37.61
N ALA A 611 -2.04 -3.60 -37.38
CA ALA A 611 -1.57 -4.67 -38.26
C ALA A 611 -2.16 -4.58 -39.67
N ALA A 612 -3.47 -4.28 -39.78
CA ALA A 612 -4.13 -4.07 -41.07
C ALA A 612 -3.58 -2.84 -41.83
N GLN A 613 -3.12 -1.82 -41.13
CA GLN A 613 -2.48 -0.64 -41.75
C GLN A 613 -1.04 -0.90 -42.20
N GLN A 614 -0.37 -1.89 -41.63
CA GLN A 614 1.03 -2.26 -41.95
C GLN A 614 1.13 -3.39 -42.97
N ASP A 615 0.01 -4.01 -43.38
CA ASP A 615 0.01 -5.07 -44.40
C ASP A 615 0.21 -4.45 -45.80
N PRO A 616 1.29 -4.80 -46.55
CA PRO A 616 1.55 -4.26 -47.89
C PRO A 616 0.42 -4.53 -48.90
N LEU A 617 -0.41 -5.55 -48.66
CA LEU A 617 -1.57 -5.87 -49.51
C LEU A 617 -2.67 -4.81 -49.41
N TYR A 618 -2.81 -4.10 -48.30
CA TYR A 618 -3.77 -2.99 -48.16
C TYR A 618 -3.27 -1.68 -48.78
N ALA A 619 -1.98 -1.54 -48.99
CA ALA A 619 -1.39 -0.38 -49.66
C ALA A 619 -1.50 -0.44 -51.20
N SER A 620 -1.76 -1.58 -51.78
CA SER A 620 -1.79 -1.80 -53.24
C SER A 620 -3.15 -1.55 -53.90
N ASP A 621 -4.23 -1.39 -53.12
CA ASP A 621 -5.58 -1.22 -53.66
C ASP A 621 -6.01 0.25 -53.83
N ARG A 622 -5.07 1.21 -53.68
CA ARG A 622 -5.26 2.62 -54.02
C ARG A 622 -4.55 2.97 -55.33
N THR A 623 -4.50 2.08 -56.29
CA THR A 623 -4.15 2.42 -57.65
C THR A 623 -5.41 2.78 -58.43
N THR A 624 -5.48 4.03 -58.79
CA THR A 624 -6.32 4.77 -59.73
C THR A 624 -7.01 3.88 -60.80
N PRO A 625 -8.31 4.03 -61.02
CA PRO A 625 -8.93 3.44 -62.22
C PRO A 625 -8.43 4.17 -63.49
N PRO A 626 -8.31 3.46 -64.65
CA PRO A 626 -7.80 4.01 -65.86
C PRO A 626 -8.72 5.07 -66.45
N GLY A 627 -8.12 6.15 -66.96
CA GLY A 627 -8.78 7.33 -67.43
C GLY A 627 -9.79 7.06 -68.55
N ARG A 628 -10.92 7.77 -68.47
CA ARG A 628 -11.72 8.16 -69.65
C ARG A 628 -11.71 9.67 -69.73
N ASN A 629 -11.20 10.15 -70.85
CA ASN A 629 -11.30 11.53 -71.30
C ASN A 629 -12.75 11.99 -71.35
N GLY A 630 -13.02 13.15 -70.77
CA GLY A 630 -14.29 13.82 -70.86
C GLY A 630 -14.21 15.13 -70.11
N SER A 631 -13.87 16.19 -70.86
CA SER A 631 -13.90 17.56 -70.43
C SER A 631 -15.31 18.04 -70.02
N VAL A 632 -15.47 18.49 -68.77
CA VAL A 632 -16.53 19.46 -68.43
C VAL A 632 -15.97 20.41 -67.37
N GLU A 633 -15.81 21.68 -67.76
CA GLU A 633 -15.64 22.80 -66.88
C GLU A 633 -16.90 22.98 -66.03
N VAL A 634 -16.76 23.07 -64.70
CA VAL A 634 -17.72 23.82 -63.88
C VAL A 634 -16.98 24.49 -62.75
N GLY A 635 -17.18 25.82 -62.71
CA GLY A 635 -16.54 26.75 -61.80
C GLY A 635 -16.85 26.50 -60.33
N ALA A 636 -15.88 26.73 -59.51
CA ALA A 636 -16.00 26.76 -58.06
C ALA A 636 -16.34 28.19 -57.61
N VAL A 637 -17.47 28.33 -56.95
CA VAL A 637 -17.81 29.51 -56.14
C VAL A 637 -17.57 29.15 -54.69
N TRP A 638 -16.64 29.84 -54.08
CA TRP A 638 -16.45 29.81 -52.63
C TRP A 638 -17.44 30.78 -52.00
N SER A 639 -18.28 30.30 -51.09
CA SER A 639 -19.00 31.13 -50.13
C SER A 639 -18.83 30.51 -48.73
N ALA A 640 -18.31 31.33 -47.82
CA ALA A 640 -18.28 31.04 -46.41
C ALA A 640 -19.69 31.08 -45.82
N PRO A 641 -20.02 30.30 -44.82
CA PRO A 641 -21.18 30.55 -43.99
C PRO A 641 -20.79 31.21 -42.67
N ASP A 642 -21.65 32.15 -42.31
CA ASP A 642 -21.72 32.94 -41.10
C ASP A 642 -21.94 32.08 -39.82
N GLU A 643 -21.56 32.72 -38.72
CA GLU A 643 -21.85 32.35 -37.34
C GLU A 643 -23.38 32.22 -37.08
N HIS A 644 -23.74 31.25 -36.29
CA HIS A 644 -24.70 31.19 -35.19
C HIS A 644 -25.36 29.79 -35.07
N GLU A 645 -25.12 29.12 -33.99
CA GLU A 645 -26.09 28.66 -32.98
C GLU A 645 -25.53 27.56 -32.08
N GLU A 646 -25.93 27.69 -30.83
CA GLU A 646 -25.59 26.94 -29.64
C GLU A 646 -25.96 25.46 -29.70
N GLY A 647 -25.21 24.65 -28.95
CA GLY A 647 -25.85 23.49 -28.31
C GLY A 647 -25.08 22.21 -28.27
N LYS A 648 -24.45 21.95 -27.10
CA LYS A 648 -24.29 20.66 -26.42
C LYS A 648 -23.24 19.64 -26.86
N GLU A 649 -22.30 19.50 -25.92
CA GLU A 649 -21.69 18.27 -25.36
C GLU A 649 -20.87 17.37 -26.27
N SER A 650 -19.56 17.34 -26.05
CA SER A 650 -18.95 16.24 -25.26
C SER A 650 -17.49 16.55 -24.94
N LEU A 651 -17.23 16.42 -23.67
CA LEU A 651 -15.95 16.34 -22.98
C LEU A 651 -14.94 15.39 -23.62
N LEU A 652 -13.67 15.79 -23.63
CA LEU A 652 -12.52 15.10 -23.07
C LEU A 652 -11.23 15.63 -23.69
N ALA A 653 -10.69 16.66 -23.11
CA ALA A 653 -9.25 16.91 -23.06
C ALA A 653 -8.98 17.83 -21.85
N GLY A 654 -8.70 17.19 -20.70
CA GLY A 654 -8.37 17.88 -19.46
C GLY A 654 -6.99 18.53 -19.53
N ARG A 655 -6.93 19.84 -19.78
CA ARG A 655 -5.83 20.69 -19.37
C ARG A 655 -6.06 21.08 -17.92
N PHE A 656 -5.19 20.66 -17.03
CA PHE A 656 -5.15 21.15 -15.65
C PHE A 656 -4.70 22.62 -15.64
N VAL A 657 -5.62 23.51 -15.31
CA VAL A 657 -5.32 24.86 -14.84
C VAL A 657 -5.39 24.78 -13.32
N ILE A 658 -4.30 25.13 -12.64
CA ILE A 658 -4.26 25.27 -11.19
C ILE A 658 -4.96 26.59 -10.88
N ASP A 659 -6.19 26.54 -10.40
CA ASP A 659 -6.85 27.67 -9.76
C ASP A 659 -6.37 27.76 -8.31
N VAL A 660 -5.67 28.84 -8.02
CA VAL A 660 -5.33 29.27 -6.66
C VAL A 660 -6.52 30.11 -6.17
N PRO A 661 -7.23 29.71 -5.10
CA PRO A 661 -8.27 30.57 -4.55
C PRO A 661 -7.62 31.79 -3.91
N LYS A 662 -8.03 32.97 -4.37
CA LYS A 662 -7.88 34.23 -3.64
C LYS A 662 -8.98 34.27 -2.59
N ASN A 663 -8.60 34.15 -1.36
CA ASN A 663 -8.97 34.94 -0.17
C ASN A 663 -8.58 34.17 1.09
#